data_88094eb551e55ba0ae58c89bb5ec12e9
#
_entry.id   88094eb551e55ba0ae58c89bb5ec12e9
#
_cell.length_a   1.000
_cell.length_b   1.000
_cell.length_c   1.000
_cell.angle_alpha   90.00
_cell.angle_beta   90.00
_cell.angle_gamma   90.00
#
_symmetry.space_group_name_H-M   'P 1'
#
loop_
_entity.id
_entity.type
_entity.pdbx_description
1 polymer ?
#
loop_
_entity_poly.entity_id
_entity_poly.type
_entity_poly.pdbx_seq_one_letter_code
_entity_poly.pdbx_strand_id
1 'polypeptide(L)'
;MEDINKVIIEFKNKNYKAALEHLEKIINKHPSSAENLNLKGILLQTLSKYREARECWIKAIKVNPKFSDAYYNLGNQSFSEKKYDSAENYYRKAINYNSNNFSYYFNLGRLFINTKKYKIALECFLNAKNLNNNFAPIYYNIGFILNKLEKKIESIKYFEKSIEINNRYLDAYYALGINYRELKKFNKAKEYFTKAIKINKNYDYLRGALMSVSNSLCDWTNYNENLNNIKDHILNRKKSITPWMILSIFDSMKIQNKSVALFIGENKKTFLPILKKKEKINIGYFSANFCEHAVSNQIKEVFELHNKDKFNLYGFYFGNKKDDTLKKIKKNFNKFYDISQDEDDKIIKISKKLEIDIAVDLMGFTNSNRFTIFKKRCAPIQISFLGYPGTTGLANMDYVIADKHTIQDYYKKYFSEKIIYMPNSYMPNNSKQLISKTFYKKSDLGISEDTFIYCCFNKHYKITPSMFNLWMDILKEVKNSVLWLNSAENDTKENLYNYAKKDGVNKRRIIFTERSKKYEDYLAKHKLADIFLDTSPYSAQSTGCSSLIADVPIITKLGKTFAANVAGSLLKSLNLEELIAKNEEEYKKIAIELAINKNKFQKLKKKLKENKKSKTLFNSKNYVDNLEKGLEQVYEKKEKNYQIKIFTLSNCHHL
;
A
#
# COMPACT_ATOMS: atom_id res chain seq x y z
N MET A 1 6.41 50.77 -28.77
CA MET A 1 5.40 49.70 -28.73
C MET A 1 5.61 48.59 -29.77
N GLU A 2 5.99 48.94 -31.02
CA GLU A 2 6.24 47.91 -32.08
C GLU A 2 7.33 46.89 -31.72
N ASP A 3 8.42 47.32 -31.09
CA ASP A 3 9.54 46.43 -30.77
C ASP A 3 9.16 45.35 -29.71
N ILE A 4 8.31 45.68 -28.71
CA ILE A 4 7.90 44.72 -27.69
C ILE A 4 6.88 43.70 -28.25
N ASN A 5 6.05 44.13 -29.23
CA ASN A 5 5.12 43.23 -29.90
C ASN A 5 5.86 42.12 -30.68
N LYS A 6 7.02 42.43 -31.30
CA LYS A 6 7.86 41.39 -31.93
C LYS A 6 8.36 40.36 -30.93
N VAL A 7 8.80 40.79 -29.74
CA VAL A 7 9.21 39.87 -28.67
C VAL A 7 8.06 38.94 -28.27
N ILE A 8 6.84 39.49 -28.12
CA ILE A 8 5.65 38.71 -27.75
C ILE A 8 5.26 37.71 -28.85
N ILE A 9 5.34 38.12 -30.12
CA ILE A 9 5.05 37.26 -31.28
C ILE A 9 6.05 36.09 -31.33
N GLU A 10 7.34 36.37 -31.25
CA GLU A 10 8.38 35.33 -31.26
C GLU A 10 8.28 34.40 -30.05
N PHE A 11 7.94 34.93 -28.88
CA PHE A 11 7.67 34.12 -27.68
C PHE A 11 6.48 33.17 -27.89
N LYS A 12 5.36 33.66 -28.46
CA LYS A 12 4.17 32.85 -28.78
C LYS A 12 4.49 31.76 -29.81
N ASN A 13 5.33 32.06 -30.77
CA ASN A 13 5.80 31.13 -31.81
C ASN A 13 6.89 30.18 -31.30
N LYS A 14 7.24 30.24 -30.01
CA LYS A 14 8.31 29.44 -29.37
C LYS A 14 9.73 29.70 -29.93
N ASN A 15 9.93 30.79 -30.62
CA ASN A 15 11.23 31.24 -31.16
C ASN A 15 11.99 32.03 -30.08
N TYR A 16 12.29 31.38 -28.94
CA TYR A 16 12.82 32.06 -27.75
C TYR A 16 14.17 32.75 -27.97
N LYS A 17 15.00 32.27 -28.90
CA LYS A 17 16.27 32.93 -29.25
C LYS A 17 16.03 34.26 -29.95
N ALA A 18 15.16 34.27 -30.98
CA ALA A 18 14.82 35.50 -31.68
C ALA A 18 14.12 36.51 -30.75
N ALA A 19 13.21 36.02 -29.87
CA ALA A 19 12.60 36.86 -28.85
C ALA A 19 13.66 37.52 -27.94
N LEU A 20 14.68 36.76 -27.53
CA LEU A 20 15.76 37.27 -26.69
C LEU A 20 16.59 38.33 -27.41
N GLU A 21 16.97 38.12 -28.68
CA GLU A 21 17.70 39.09 -29.51
C GLU A 21 16.93 40.39 -29.67
N HIS A 22 15.63 40.32 -29.96
CA HIS A 22 14.78 41.51 -30.04
C HIS A 22 14.69 42.23 -28.67
N LEU A 23 14.55 41.50 -27.59
CA LEU A 23 14.49 42.08 -26.25
C LEU A 23 15.82 42.73 -25.83
N GLU A 24 16.97 42.18 -26.22
CA GLU A 24 18.29 42.77 -25.95
C GLU A 24 18.48 44.11 -26.63
N LYS A 25 17.98 44.28 -27.86
CA LYS A 25 17.95 45.57 -28.53
C LYS A 25 17.14 46.63 -27.78
N ILE A 26 15.99 46.19 -27.19
CA ILE A 26 15.14 47.06 -26.36
C ILE A 26 15.84 47.43 -25.05
N ILE A 27 16.48 46.46 -24.38
CA ILE A 27 17.19 46.69 -23.13
C ILE A 27 18.37 47.62 -23.33
N ASN A 28 19.10 47.55 -24.47
CA ASN A 28 20.18 48.46 -24.78
C ASN A 28 19.71 49.93 -24.93
N LYS A 29 18.47 50.15 -25.42
CA LYS A 29 17.83 51.47 -25.48
C LYS A 29 17.29 51.92 -24.13
N HIS A 30 16.82 50.98 -23.30
CA HIS A 30 16.17 51.24 -22.01
C HIS A 30 16.71 50.29 -20.91
N PRO A 31 17.97 50.48 -20.45
CA PRO A 31 18.66 49.57 -19.54
C PRO A 31 18.07 49.51 -18.13
N SER A 32 17.27 50.52 -17.74
CA SER A 32 16.70 50.66 -16.40
C SER A 32 15.24 50.22 -16.32
N SER A 33 14.77 49.34 -17.23
CA SER A 33 13.43 48.74 -17.12
C SER A 33 13.47 47.41 -16.36
N ALA A 34 12.84 47.36 -15.18
CA ALA A 34 12.70 46.15 -14.39
C ALA A 34 11.86 45.09 -15.13
N GLU A 35 10.83 45.51 -15.88
CA GLU A 35 9.95 44.66 -16.68
C GLU A 35 10.74 43.95 -17.78
N ASN A 36 11.59 44.71 -18.55
CA ASN A 36 12.40 44.13 -19.62
C ASN A 36 13.44 43.15 -19.06
N LEU A 37 14.09 43.50 -17.95
CA LEU A 37 15.03 42.60 -17.26
C LEU A 37 14.35 41.34 -16.76
N ASN A 38 13.12 41.46 -16.23
CA ASN A 38 12.33 40.32 -15.81
C ASN A 38 11.95 39.41 -16.99
N LEU A 39 11.49 39.97 -18.08
CA LEU A 39 11.19 39.25 -19.32
C LEU A 39 12.42 38.55 -19.91
N LYS A 40 13.58 39.21 -19.87
CA LYS A 40 14.86 38.58 -20.24
C LYS A 40 15.16 37.38 -19.38
N GLY A 41 14.95 37.47 -18.05
CA GLY A 41 15.11 36.37 -17.14
C GLY A 41 14.18 35.18 -17.47
N ILE A 42 12.92 35.44 -17.82
CA ILE A 42 11.95 34.40 -18.23
C ILE A 42 12.40 33.71 -19.53
N LEU A 43 12.83 34.45 -20.53
CA LEU A 43 13.37 33.89 -21.79
C LEU A 43 14.61 33.03 -21.56
N LEU A 44 15.55 33.51 -20.75
CA LEU A 44 16.78 32.78 -20.40
C LEU A 44 16.47 31.50 -19.64
N GLN A 45 15.51 31.53 -18.71
CA GLN A 45 15.04 30.33 -18.00
C GLN A 45 14.44 29.33 -18.98
N THR A 46 13.64 29.77 -19.95
CA THR A 46 13.04 28.92 -20.98
C THR A 46 14.12 28.28 -21.87
N LEU A 47 15.23 28.98 -22.10
CA LEU A 47 16.41 28.46 -22.77
C LEU A 47 17.35 27.64 -21.86
N SER A 48 16.92 27.30 -20.66
CA SER A 48 17.69 26.55 -19.64
C SER A 48 18.97 27.28 -19.15
N LYS A 49 19.08 28.59 -19.35
CA LYS A 49 20.19 29.46 -18.90
C LYS A 49 19.88 30.01 -17.48
N TYR A 50 19.76 29.10 -16.51
CA TYR A 50 19.23 29.40 -15.16
C TYR A 50 20.06 30.45 -14.39
N ARG A 51 21.39 30.45 -14.54
CA ARG A 51 22.25 31.40 -13.86
C ARG A 51 22.04 32.82 -14.39
N GLU A 52 22.05 32.97 -15.70
CA GLU A 52 21.83 34.26 -16.38
C GLU A 52 20.42 34.81 -16.07
N ALA A 53 19.40 33.93 -16.05
CA ALA A 53 18.05 34.31 -15.67
C ALA A 53 17.99 34.90 -14.26
N ARG A 54 18.64 34.23 -13.29
CA ARG A 54 18.71 34.71 -11.90
C ARG A 54 19.38 36.10 -11.81
N GLU A 55 20.46 36.30 -12.53
CA GLU A 55 21.17 37.60 -12.57
C GLU A 55 20.26 38.72 -13.12
N CYS A 56 19.44 38.42 -14.15
CA CYS A 56 18.46 39.37 -14.68
C CYS A 56 17.41 39.78 -13.66
N TRP A 57 16.83 38.81 -12.91
CA TRP A 57 15.84 39.12 -11.88
C TRP A 57 16.46 39.89 -10.71
N ILE A 58 17.69 39.60 -10.32
CA ILE A 58 18.40 40.37 -9.29
C ILE A 58 18.64 41.82 -9.79
N LYS A 59 19.01 42.01 -11.06
CA LYS A 59 19.13 43.32 -11.66
C LYS A 59 17.78 44.06 -11.69
N ALA A 60 16.68 43.39 -12.05
CA ALA A 60 15.34 43.94 -12.02
C ALA A 60 14.96 44.49 -10.62
N ILE A 61 15.27 43.72 -9.57
CA ILE A 61 15.06 44.15 -8.17
C ILE A 61 15.96 45.34 -7.79
N LYS A 62 17.17 45.40 -8.28
CA LYS A 62 18.07 46.57 -8.06
C LYS A 62 17.50 47.83 -8.69
N VAL A 63 16.92 47.73 -9.89
CA VAL A 63 16.25 48.83 -10.59
C VAL A 63 14.95 49.24 -9.91
N ASN A 64 14.13 48.28 -9.59
CA ASN A 64 12.87 48.49 -8.86
C ASN A 64 12.74 47.51 -7.68
N PRO A 65 13.11 47.93 -6.44
CA PRO A 65 13.04 47.09 -5.26
C PRO A 65 11.66 46.57 -4.89
N LYS A 66 10.57 47.15 -5.45
CA LYS A 66 9.20 46.72 -5.23
C LYS A 66 8.63 45.89 -6.38
N PHE A 67 9.45 45.51 -7.37
CA PHE A 67 9.00 44.75 -8.53
C PHE A 67 8.73 43.29 -8.17
N SER A 68 7.48 43.01 -7.82
CA SER A 68 7.00 41.72 -7.23
C SER A 68 7.25 40.52 -8.12
N ASP A 69 7.13 40.65 -9.47
CA ASP A 69 7.29 39.53 -10.39
C ASP A 69 8.74 38.98 -10.43
N ALA A 70 9.75 39.82 -10.24
CA ALA A 70 11.14 39.34 -10.15
C ALA A 70 11.38 38.51 -8.89
N TYR A 71 10.78 38.89 -7.75
CA TYR A 71 10.79 38.07 -6.52
C TYR A 71 10.07 36.77 -6.74
N TYR A 72 8.90 36.75 -7.37
CA TYR A 72 8.16 35.56 -7.71
C TYR A 72 8.96 34.58 -8.55
N ASN A 73 9.64 35.07 -9.60
CA ASN A 73 10.48 34.25 -10.49
C ASN A 73 11.70 33.67 -9.75
N LEU A 74 12.37 34.46 -8.88
CA LEU A 74 13.43 33.97 -8.01
C LEU A 74 12.91 32.90 -7.03
N GLY A 75 11.66 33.06 -6.53
CA GLY A 75 10.96 32.08 -5.73
C GLY A 75 10.75 30.77 -6.51
N ASN A 76 10.25 30.85 -7.74
CA ASN A 76 10.03 29.69 -8.61
C ASN A 76 11.33 28.93 -8.89
N GLN A 77 12.41 29.64 -9.19
CA GLN A 77 13.72 29.03 -9.41
C GLN A 77 14.24 28.36 -8.13
N SER A 78 14.18 29.04 -7.00
CA SER A 78 14.60 28.49 -5.71
C SER A 78 13.80 27.25 -5.32
N PHE A 79 12.49 27.25 -5.61
CA PHE A 79 11.62 26.10 -5.41
C PHE A 79 12.04 24.90 -6.28
N SER A 80 12.35 25.14 -7.57
CA SER A 80 12.83 24.08 -8.48
C SER A 80 14.17 23.49 -8.03
N GLU A 81 15.04 24.32 -7.44
CA GLU A 81 16.32 23.94 -6.84
C GLU A 81 16.16 23.29 -5.45
N LYS A 82 14.92 23.15 -4.95
CA LYS A 82 14.60 22.62 -3.59
C LYS A 82 15.16 23.47 -2.44
N LYS A 83 15.49 24.72 -2.68
CA LYS A 83 15.90 25.72 -1.68
C LYS A 83 14.65 26.37 -1.07
N TYR A 84 13.93 25.58 -0.27
CA TYR A 84 12.58 25.95 0.19
C TYR A 84 12.53 27.20 1.05
N ASP A 85 13.51 27.43 1.93
CA ASP A 85 13.57 28.64 2.77
C ASP A 85 13.76 29.91 1.93
N SER A 86 14.65 29.85 0.94
CA SER A 86 14.84 30.95 0.00
C SER A 86 13.59 31.21 -0.84
N ALA A 87 12.93 30.14 -1.32
CA ALA A 87 11.70 30.24 -2.10
C ALA A 87 10.56 30.88 -1.26
N GLU A 88 10.40 30.47 0.00
CA GLU A 88 9.41 31.07 0.93
C GLU A 88 9.66 32.57 1.08
N ASN A 89 10.89 32.98 1.37
CA ASN A 89 11.24 34.39 1.52
C ASN A 89 10.91 35.19 0.27
N TYR A 90 11.26 34.69 -0.93
CA TYR A 90 10.97 35.37 -2.18
C TYR A 90 9.47 35.46 -2.47
N TYR A 91 8.69 34.40 -2.28
CA TYR A 91 7.24 34.45 -2.46
C TYR A 91 6.57 35.42 -1.49
N ARG A 92 6.99 35.46 -0.21
CA ARG A 92 6.47 36.43 0.77
C ARG A 92 6.79 37.87 0.37
N LYS A 93 7.98 38.15 -0.16
CA LYS A 93 8.33 39.49 -0.70
C LYS A 93 7.44 39.85 -1.89
N ALA A 94 7.21 38.91 -2.81
CA ALA A 94 6.32 39.14 -3.95
C ALA A 94 4.90 39.49 -3.48
N ILE A 95 4.34 38.77 -2.51
CA ILE A 95 3.03 39.04 -1.91
C ILE A 95 3.00 40.40 -1.19
N ASN A 96 4.06 40.73 -0.46
CA ASN A 96 4.13 42.00 0.27
C ASN A 96 4.11 43.23 -0.66
N TYR A 97 4.74 43.11 -1.84
CA TYR A 97 4.73 44.19 -2.83
C TYR A 97 3.51 44.19 -3.74
N ASN A 98 2.87 43.05 -3.96
CA ASN A 98 1.61 42.93 -4.70
C ASN A 98 0.79 41.76 -4.17
N SER A 99 -0.18 42.05 -3.33
CA SER A 99 -1.06 41.04 -2.73
C SER A 99 -2.20 40.57 -3.65
N ASN A 100 -2.38 41.18 -4.83
CA ASN A 100 -3.53 40.90 -5.71
C ASN A 100 -3.26 39.84 -6.78
N ASN A 101 -2.09 39.20 -6.76
CA ASN A 101 -1.75 38.17 -7.71
C ASN A 101 -1.92 36.77 -7.10
N PHE A 102 -2.93 36.02 -7.55
CA PHE A 102 -3.24 34.69 -7.04
C PHE A 102 -2.09 33.69 -7.21
N SER A 103 -1.26 33.85 -8.25
CA SER A 103 -0.16 32.93 -8.55
C SER A 103 0.91 32.91 -7.46
N TYR A 104 1.11 34.01 -6.75
CA TYR A 104 2.06 34.08 -5.65
C TYR A 104 1.62 33.23 -4.47
N TYR A 105 0.35 33.35 -4.06
CA TYR A 105 -0.26 32.52 -3.01
C TYR A 105 -0.32 31.04 -3.46
N PHE A 106 -0.66 30.80 -4.71
CA PHE A 106 -0.73 29.44 -5.27
C PHE A 106 0.61 28.73 -5.16
N ASN A 107 1.71 29.36 -5.59
CA ASN A 107 3.03 28.73 -5.53
C ASN A 107 3.60 28.66 -4.10
N LEU A 108 3.31 29.62 -3.25
CA LEU A 108 3.61 29.54 -1.82
C LEU A 108 2.85 28.36 -1.17
N GLY A 109 1.58 28.16 -1.51
CA GLY A 109 0.80 27.00 -1.08
C GLY A 109 1.41 25.66 -1.55
N ARG A 110 1.88 25.59 -2.81
CA ARG A 110 2.59 24.41 -3.33
C ARG A 110 3.90 24.15 -2.58
N LEU A 111 4.64 25.18 -2.22
CA LEU A 111 5.82 25.05 -1.37
C LEU A 111 5.47 24.43 -0.03
N PHE A 112 4.40 24.90 0.62
CA PHE A 112 3.96 24.35 1.92
C PHE A 112 3.39 22.93 1.81
N ILE A 113 2.83 22.52 0.66
CA ILE A 113 2.53 21.10 0.40
C ILE A 113 3.82 20.27 0.39
N ASN A 114 4.87 20.74 -0.32
CA ASN A 114 6.14 20.01 -0.40
C ASN A 114 6.86 19.91 0.95
N THR A 115 6.73 20.94 1.79
CA THR A 115 7.26 20.95 3.17
C THR A 115 6.27 20.41 4.20
N LYS A 116 5.13 19.84 3.77
CA LYS A 116 4.06 19.23 4.58
C LYS A 116 3.44 20.16 5.63
N LYS A 117 3.58 21.47 5.49
CA LYS A 117 2.94 22.47 6.31
C LYS A 117 1.48 22.70 5.86
N TYR A 118 0.63 21.64 5.95
CA TYR A 118 -0.68 21.59 5.30
C TYR A 118 -1.66 22.69 5.76
N LYS A 119 -1.65 23.11 7.03
CA LYS A 119 -2.53 24.19 7.51
C LYS A 119 -2.20 25.51 6.83
N ILE A 120 -0.91 25.87 6.77
CA ILE A 120 -0.46 27.11 6.11
C ILE A 120 -0.69 27.02 4.59
N ALA A 121 -0.47 25.85 3.98
CA ALA A 121 -0.79 25.62 2.57
C ALA A 121 -2.26 25.88 2.27
N LEU A 122 -3.18 25.43 3.15
CA LEU A 122 -4.62 25.67 3.00
C LEU A 122 -4.95 27.16 2.99
N GLU A 123 -4.40 27.94 3.92
CA GLU A 123 -4.59 29.39 3.98
C GLU A 123 -4.10 30.07 2.67
N CYS A 124 -2.95 29.69 2.17
CA CYS A 124 -2.44 30.19 0.90
C CYS A 124 -3.38 29.90 -0.28
N PHE A 125 -3.89 28.67 -0.39
CA PHE A 125 -4.84 28.34 -1.46
C PHE A 125 -6.22 29.00 -1.30
N LEU A 126 -6.67 29.24 -0.08
CA LEU A 126 -7.89 30.02 0.16
C LEU A 126 -7.72 31.47 -0.29
N ASN A 127 -6.58 32.11 -0.01
CA ASN A 127 -6.26 33.45 -0.53
C ASN A 127 -6.17 33.45 -2.07
N ALA A 128 -5.53 32.44 -2.67
CA ALA A 128 -5.49 32.31 -4.12
C ALA A 128 -6.91 32.13 -4.72
N LYS A 129 -7.79 31.36 -4.07
CA LYS A 129 -9.19 31.18 -4.47
C LYS A 129 -9.99 32.48 -4.42
N ASN A 130 -9.79 33.32 -3.39
CA ASN A 130 -10.48 34.61 -3.27
C ASN A 130 -10.10 35.57 -4.40
N LEU A 131 -8.84 35.49 -4.88
CA LEU A 131 -8.35 36.32 -5.98
C LEU A 131 -8.70 35.76 -7.37
N ASN A 132 -8.78 34.43 -7.50
CA ASN A 132 -9.20 33.78 -8.74
C ASN A 132 -9.98 32.49 -8.42
N ASN A 133 -11.29 32.57 -8.55
CA ASN A 133 -12.21 31.46 -8.27
C ASN A 133 -12.49 30.54 -9.48
N ASN A 134 -11.86 30.81 -10.66
CA ASN A 134 -12.05 30.04 -11.88
C ASN A 134 -10.79 29.30 -12.33
N PHE A 135 -9.97 28.86 -11.37
CA PHE A 135 -8.74 28.11 -11.65
C PHE A 135 -8.77 26.74 -10.98
N ALA A 136 -9.11 25.68 -11.74
CA ALA A 136 -9.32 24.33 -11.26
C ALA A 136 -8.19 23.77 -10.36
N PRO A 137 -6.87 24.04 -10.63
CA PRO A 137 -5.80 23.58 -9.77
C PRO A 137 -5.85 24.08 -8.31
N ILE A 138 -6.46 25.25 -8.05
CA ILE A 138 -6.64 25.75 -6.67
C ILE A 138 -7.55 24.80 -5.89
N TYR A 139 -8.70 24.47 -6.45
CA TYR A 139 -9.67 23.56 -5.83
C TYR A 139 -9.12 22.16 -5.64
N TYR A 140 -8.40 21.64 -6.64
CA TYR A 140 -7.72 20.36 -6.51
C TYR A 140 -6.74 20.36 -5.32
N ASN A 141 -5.89 21.40 -5.18
CA ASN A 141 -4.91 21.45 -4.10
C ASN A 141 -5.57 21.61 -2.72
N ILE A 142 -6.66 22.38 -2.61
CA ILE A 142 -7.46 22.44 -1.37
C ILE A 142 -8.00 21.05 -1.03
N GLY A 143 -8.62 20.36 -1.99
CA GLY A 143 -9.10 18.99 -1.80
C GLY A 143 -7.99 18.03 -1.39
N PHE A 144 -6.82 18.12 -2.00
CA PHE A 144 -5.64 17.32 -1.65
C PHE A 144 -5.20 17.56 -0.20
N ILE A 145 -5.13 18.82 0.23
CA ILE A 145 -4.76 19.17 1.60
C ILE A 145 -5.79 18.66 2.60
N LEU A 146 -7.08 18.82 2.30
CA LEU A 146 -8.16 18.30 3.15
C LEU A 146 -8.07 16.79 3.33
N ASN A 147 -7.71 16.06 2.27
CA ASN A 147 -7.42 14.62 2.37
C ASN A 147 -6.23 14.33 3.30
N LYS A 148 -5.16 15.14 3.25
CA LYS A 148 -4.02 14.99 4.17
C LYS A 148 -4.38 15.31 5.63
N LEU A 149 -5.39 16.16 5.83
CA LEU A 149 -5.96 16.49 7.13
C LEU A 149 -7.10 15.55 7.56
N GLU A 150 -7.29 14.41 6.88
CA GLU A 150 -8.34 13.40 7.14
C GLU A 150 -9.79 13.89 6.92
N LYS A 151 -9.98 15.05 6.30
CA LYS A 151 -11.28 15.68 6.01
C LYS A 151 -11.84 15.24 4.65
N LYS A 152 -12.00 13.93 4.45
CA LYS A 152 -12.33 13.32 3.15
C LYS A 152 -13.64 13.79 2.54
N ILE A 153 -14.69 13.99 3.35
CA ILE A 153 -16.00 14.43 2.85
C ILE A 153 -15.92 15.86 2.31
N GLU A 154 -15.19 16.73 3.02
CA GLU A 154 -14.97 18.11 2.56
C GLU A 154 -14.13 18.13 1.29
N SER A 155 -13.10 17.28 1.19
CA SER A 155 -12.21 17.21 0.01
C SER A 155 -12.94 16.83 -1.26
N ILE A 156 -13.97 15.97 -1.19
CA ILE A 156 -14.79 15.58 -2.34
C ILE A 156 -15.44 16.82 -2.98
N LYS A 157 -16.02 17.72 -2.19
CA LYS A 157 -16.65 18.95 -2.70
C LYS A 157 -15.69 19.81 -3.52
N TYR A 158 -14.44 19.90 -3.06
CA TYR A 158 -13.41 20.68 -3.76
C TYR A 158 -12.92 19.99 -5.04
N PHE A 159 -12.77 18.68 -5.04
CA PHE A 159 -12.44 17.95 -6.27
C PHE A 159 -13.59 18.02 -7.29
N GLU A 160 -14.84 17.93 -6.85
CA GLU A 160 -16.02 18.11 -7.70
C GLU A 160 -16.04 19.53 -8.32
N LYS A 161 -15.75 20.57 -7.53
CA LYS A 161 -15.61 21.94 -8.06
C LYS A 161 -14.45 22.08 -9.06
N SER A 162 -13.35 21.37 -8.84
CA SER A 162 -12.23 21.36 -9.78
C SER A 162 -12.60 20.79 -11.14
N ILE A 163 -13.39 19.68 -11.21
CA ILE A 163 -13.86 19.11 -12.48
C ILE A 163 -15.01 19.90 -13.11
N GLU A 164 -15.78 20.64 -12.32
CA GLU A 164 -16.80 21.57 -12.82
C GLU A 164 -16.15 22.71 -13.61
N ILE A 165 -15.04 23.30 -13.07
CA ILE A 165 -14.29 24.36 -13.76
C ILE A 165 -13.53 23.81 -14.97
N ASN A 166 -12.93 22.61 -14.84
CA ASN A 166 -12.21 21.96 -15.92
C ASN A 166 -12.59 20.48 -15.98
N ASN A 167 -13.50 20.15 -16.89
CA ASN A 167 -14.03 18.79 -17.08
C ASN A 167 -13.00 17.77 -17.62
N ARG A 168 -11.76 18.21 -17.92
CA ARG A 168 -10.64 17.34 -18.31
C ARG A 168 -9.55 17.27 -17.22
N TYR A 169 -9.81 17.80 -16.01
CA TYR A 169 -8.81 17.81 -14.94
C TYR A 169 -8.65 16.40 -14.33
N LEU A 170 -7.78 15.62 -14.92
CA LEU A 170 -7.61 14.18 -14.69
C LEU A 170 -7.29 13.85 -13.23
N ASP A 171 -6.39 14.64 -12.58
CA ASP A 171 -5.99 14.39 -11.19
C ASP A 171 -7.18 14.46 -10.22
N ALA A 172 -8.16 15.36 -10.49
CA ALA A 172 -9.35 15.46 -9.65
C ALA A 172 -10.29 14.26 -9.82
N TYR A 173 -10.47 13.76 -11.05
CA TYR A 173 -11.22 12.52 -11.29
C TYR A 173 -10.58 11.33 -10.57
N TYR A 174 -9.26 11.20 -10.64
CA TYR A 174 -8.54 10.13 -9.96
C TYR A 174 -8.67 10.24 -8.44
N ALA A 175 -8.52 11.46 -7.88
CA ALA A 175 -8.67 11.72 -6.45
C ALA A 175 -10.08 11.44 -5.94
N LEU A 176 -11.13 11.80 -6.70
CA LEU A 176 -12.53 11.45 -6.39
C LEU A 176 -12.71 9.94 -6.35
N GLY A 177 -12.19 9.23 -7.37
CA GLY A 177 -12.24 7.77 -7.40
C GLY A 177 -11.59 7.13 -6.18
N ILE A 178 -10.41 7.62 -5.75
CA ILE A 178 -9.72 7.16 -4.55
C ILE A 178 -10.57 7.44 -3.30
N ASN A 179 -11.10 8.66 -3.13
CA ASN A 179 -11.90 9.02 -1.95
C ASN A 179 -13.17 8.16 -1.84
N TYR A 180 -13.91 8.00 -2.93
CA TYR A 180 -15.09 7.17 -2.93
C TYR A 180 -14.78 5.69 -2.68
N ARG A 181 -13.64 5.17 -3.19
CA ARG A 181 -13.16 3.82 -2.86
C ARG A 181 -12.88 3.65 -1.36
N GLU A 182 -12.23 4.62 -0.73
CA GLU A 182 -11.92 4.59 0.71
C GLU A 182 -13.19 4.70 1.58
N LEU A 183 -14.20 5.42 1.10
CA LEU A 183 -15.54 5.48 1.69
C LEU A 183 -16.39 4.25 1.38
N LYS A 184 -15.84 3.23 0.69
CA LYS A 184 -16.52 2.01 0.20
C LYS A 184 -17.69 2.28 -0.77
N LYS A 185 -17.83 3.48 -1.30
CA LYS A 185 -18.80 3.83 -2.36
C LYS A 185 -18.25 3.40 -3.73
N PHE A 186 -18.16 2.09 -3.94
CA PHE A 186 -17.40 1.52 -5.04
C PHE A 186 -17.98 1.86 -6.42
N ASN A 187 -19.31 1.94 -6.59
CA ASN A 187 -19.92 2.36 -7.87
C ASN A 187 -19.52 3.78 -8.26
N LYS A 188 -19.56 4.73 -7.32
CA LYS A 188 -19.07 6.09 -7.58
C LYS A 188 -17.59 6.11 -7.92
N ALA A 189 -16.78 5.35 -7.18
CA ALA A 189 -15.34 5.23 -7.48
C ALA A 189 -15.10 4.68 -8.89
N LYS A 190 -15.84 3.63 -9.30
CA LYS A 190 -15.80 3.07 -10.67
C LYS A 190 -16.18 4.10 -11.72
N GLU A 191 -17.22 4.88 -11.49
CA GLU A 191 -17.66 5.94 -12.38
C GLU A 191 -16.55 6.97 -12.64
N TYR A 192 -15.95 7.51 -11.57
CA TYR A 192 -14.89 8.50 -11.69
C TYR A 192 -13.62 7.95 -12.33
N PHE A 193 -13.20 6.73 -12.00
CA PHE A 193 -12.06 6.09 -12.69
C PHE A 193 -12.35 5.83 -14.17
N THR A 194 -13.59 5.47 -14.53
CA THR A 194 -13.99 5.28 -15.93
C THR A 194 -13.95 6.60 -16.70
N LYS A 195 -14.43 7.71 -16.10
CA LYS A 195 -14.28 9.05 -16.68
C LYS A 195 -12.82 9.43 -16.86
N ALA A 196 -11.97 9.17 -15.87
CA ALA A 196 -10.53 9.42 -15.94
C ALA A 196 -9.84 8.64 -17.08
N ILE A 197 -10.19 7.34 -17.28
CA ILE A 197 -9.65 6.52 -18.39
C ILE A 197 -10.00 7.09 -19.75
N LYS A 198 -11.21 7.64 -19.92
CA LYS A 198 -11.65 8.29 -21.18
C LYS A 198 -10.80 9.53 -21.49
N ILE A 199 -10.33 10.25 -20.48
CA ILE A 199 -9.47 11.43 -20.64
C ILE A 199 -8.05 11.00 -20.99
N ASN A 200 -7.47 10.05 -20.23
CA ASN A 200 -6.13 9.52 -20.47
C ASN A 200 -6.01 8.05 -20.01
N LYS A 201 -5.99 7.15 -20.99
CA LYS A 201 -5.88 5.69 -20.76
C LYS A 201 -4.51 5.24 -20.19
N ASN A 202 -3.49 6.10 -20.22
CA ASN A 202 -2.13 5.79 -19.78
C ASN A 202 -1.77 6.46 -18.44
N TYR A 203 -2.74 7.04 -17.72
CA TYR A 203 -2.46 7.64 -16.41
C TYR A 203 -2.01 6.58 -15.40
N ASP A 204 -0.94 6.91 -14.65
CA ASP A 204 -0.30 5.97 -13.72
C ASP A 204 -1.30 5.38 -12.72
N TYR A 205 -1.29 4.05 -12.56
CA TYR A 205 -2.11 3.26 -11.63
C TYR A 205 -3.64 3.30 -11.84
N LEU A 206 -4.16 4.06 -12.80
CA LEU A 206 -5.60 4.22 -12.99
C LEU A 206 -6.31 2.92 -13.37
N ARG A 207 -5.69 2.11 -14.27
CA ARG A 207 -6.26 0.80 -14.65
C ARG A 207 -6.35 -0.16 -13.48
N GLY A 208 -5.29 -0.21 -12.65
CA GLY A 208 -5.28 -1.03 -11.44
C GLY A 208 -6.28 -0.55 -10.40
N ALA A 209 -6.48 0.77 -10.27
CA ALA A 209 -7.48 1.33 -9.37
C ALA A 209 -8.91 0.94 -9.82
N LEU A 210 -9.21 1.05 -11.12
CA LEU A 210 -10.49 0.60 -11.68
C LEU A 210 -10.70 -0.90 -11.47
N MET A 211 -9.70 -1.73 -11.78
CA MET A 211 -9.75 -3.20 -11.59
C MET A 211 -10.00 -3.56 -10.11
N SER A 212 -9.33 -2.89 -9.18
CA SER A 212 -9.51 -3.10 -7.74
C SER A 212 -10.92 -2.80 -7.27
N VAL A 213 -11.53 -1.73 -7.79
CA VAL A 213 -12.91 -1.36 -7.45
C VAL A 213 -13.90 -2.32 -8.09
N SER A 214 -13.71 -2.70 -9.36
CA SER A 214 -14.55 -3.70 -10.04
C SER A 214 -14.51 -5.04 -9.32
N ASN A 215 -13.33 -5.48 -8.89
CA ASN A 215 -13.21 -6.71 -8.09
C ASN A 215 -13.87 -6.59 -6.70
N SER A 216 -13.83 -5.41 -6.08
CA SER A 216 -14.51 -5.19 -4.79
C SER A 216 -16.03 -5.24 -4.93
N LEU A 217 -16.56 -4.82 -6.08
CA LEU A 217 -17.96 -4.94 -6.48
C LEU A 217 -18.33 -6.35 -6.94
N CYS A 218 -17.36 -7.26 -7.15
CA CYS A 218 -17.54 -8.47 -7.93
C CYS A 218 -18.20 -8.18 -9.30
N ASP A 219 -17.89 -7.03 -9.89
CA ASP A 219 -18.29 -6.66 -11.22
C ASP A 219 -17.21 -7.08 -12.21
N TRP A 220 -17.45 -8.21 -12.86
CA TRP A 220 -16.50 -8.84 -13.75
C TRP A 220 -16.79 -8.57 -15.25
N THR A 221 -17.61 -7.60 -15.54
CA THR A 221 -17.78 -7.07 -16.90
C THR A 221 -16.40 -6.64 -17.43
N ASN A 222 -16.00 -7.12 -18.59
CA ASN A 222 -14.69 -6.86 -19.20
C ASN A 222 -13.46 -7.29 -18.33
N TYR A 223 -13.63 -8.28 -17.44
CA TYR A 223 -12.56 -8.73 -16.54
C TYR A 223 -11.30 -9.13 -17.30
N ASN A 224 -11.42 -10.01 -18.30
CA ASN A 224 -10.29 -10.53 -19.08
C ASN A 224 -9.62 -9.44 -19.92
N GLU A 225 -10.39 -8.53 -20.50
CA GLU A 225 -9.86 -7.38 -21.25
C GLU A 225 -9.00 -6.48 -20.32
N ASN A 226 -9.56 -6.12 -19.18
CA ASN A 226 -8.85 -5.30 -18.17
C ASN A 226 -7.58 -5.99 -17.66
N LEU A 227 -7.64 -7.31 -17.43
CA LEU A 227 -6.50 -8.12 -17.02
C LEU A 227 -5.37 -8.07 -18.07
N ASN A 228 -5.70 -8.29 -19.36
CA ASN A 228 -4.75 -8.24 -20.46
C ASN A 228 -4.16 -6.83 -20.62
N ASN A 229 -4.97 -5.80 -20.57
CA ASN A 229 -4.51 -4.40 -20.62
C ASN A 229 -3.51 -4.07 -19.51
N ILE A 230 -3.77 -4.52 -18.26
CA ILE A 230 -2.84 -4.33 -17.14
C ILE A 230 -1.53 -5.09 -17.38
N LYS A 231 -1.61 -6.34 -17.84
CA LYS A 231 -0.44 -7.17 -18.16
C LYS A 231 0.44 -6.51 -19.23
N ASP A 232 -0.15 -6.05 -20.33
CA ASP A 232 0.54 -5.40 -21.43
C ASP A 232 1.19 -4.08 -21.00
N HIS A 233 0.50 -3.28 -20.17
CA HIS A 233 1.08 -2.08 -19.59
C HIS A 233 2.33 -2.40 -18.76
N ILE A 234 2.28 -3.43 -17.87
CA ILE A 234 3.43 -3.84 -17.06
C ILE A 234 4.59 -4.31 -17.96
N LEU A 235 4.29 -5.10 -18.99
CA LEU A 235 5.30 -5.60 -19.93
C LEU A 235 5.96 -4.45 -20.70
N ASN A 236 5.21 -3.40 -21.06
CA ASN A 236 5.65 -2.17 -21.70
C ASN A 236 6.16 -1.11 -20.71
N ARG A 237 6.55 -1.49 -19.50
CA ARG A 237 7.14 -0.63 -18.45
C ARG A 237 6.26 0.56 -18.03
N LYS A 238 4.93 0.45 -18.13
CA LYS A 238 3.97 1.45 -17.66
C LYS A 238 3.47 1.11 -16.26
N LYS A 239 3.36 2.09 -15.38
CA LYS A 239 2.83 1.94 -14.02
C LYS A 239 1.31 1.76 -14.05
N SER A 240 0.87 0.52 -14.03
CA SER A 240 -0.54 0.17 -14.24
C SER A 240 -1.27 -0.22 -12.96
N ILE A 241 -0.60 -0.89 -12.03
CA ILE A 241 -1.19 -1.43 -10.81
C ILE A 241 -0.19 -1.43 -9.67
N THR A 242 -0.67 -1.27 -8.43
CA THR A 242 0.20 -1.30 -7.24
C THR A 242 0.55 -2.74 -6.83
N PRO A 243 1.70 -2.94 -6.13
CA PRO A 243 2.12 -4.28 -5.70
C PRO A 243 1.11 -5.03 -4.83
N TRP A 244 0.29 -4.35 -4.05
CA TRP A 244 -0.74 -5.00 -3.24
C TRP A 244 -1.91 -5.52 -4.09
N MET A 245 -2.40 -4.69 -5.01
CA MET A 245 -3.56 -5.04 -5.84
C MET A 245 -3.27 -6.19 -6.80
N ILE A 246 -2.02 -6.32 -7.28
CA ILE A 246 -1.64 -7.33 -8.25
C ILE A 246 -1.73 -8.76 -7.69
N LEU A 247 -1.60 -8.94 -6.36
CA LEU A 247 -1.62 -10.25 -5.72
C LEU A 247 -2.92 -11.03 -5.95
N SER A 248 -4.04 -10.31 -6.11
CA SER A 248 -5.37 -10.91 -6.27
C SER A 248 -5.74 -11.22 -7.71
N ILE A 249 -4.92 -10.82 -8.70
CA ILE A 249 -5.28 -10.95 -10.12
C ILE A 249 -4.25 -11.73 -10.96
N PHE A 250 -3.00 -11.82 -10.53
CA PHE A 250 -1.98 -12.56 -11.29
C PHE A 250 -1.24 -13.59 -10.44
N ASP A 251 -1.40 -14.86 -10.80
CA ASP A 251 -0.56 -15.94 -10.27
C ASP A 251 0.75 -16.08 -11.07
N SER A 252 1.54 -14.99 -11.08
CA SER A 252 2.79 -14.91 -11.83
C SER A 252 3.82 -14.06 -11.11
N MET A 253 4.85 -14.69 -10.54
CA MET A 253 5.98 -14.01 -9.90
C MET A 253 6.66 -13.03 -10.87
N LYS A 254 6.81 -13.38 -12.14
CA LYS A 254 7.42 -12.51 -13.17
C LYS A 254 6.65 -11.19 -13.34
N ILE A 255 5.33 -11.25 -13.40
CA ILE A 255 4.47 -10.08 -13.57
C ILE A 255 4.45 -9.26 -12.27
N GLN A 256 4.34 -9.91 -11.11
CA GLN A 256 4.38 -9.24 -9.81
C GLN A 256 5.70 -8.48 -9.63
N ASN A 257 6.86 -9.11 -9.92
CA ASN A 257 8.18 -8.47 -9.79
C ASN A 257 8.34 -7.26 -10.72
N LYS A 258 7.88 -7.36 -11.97
CA LYS A 258 7.90 -6.23 -12.89
C LYS A 258 7.06 -5.05 -12.36
N SER A 259 5.87 -5.33 -11.82
CA SER A 259 5.02 -4.31 -11.20
C SER A 259 5.68 -3.67 -9.98
N VAL A 260 6.31 -4.47 -9.11
CA VAL A 260 7.07 -3.98 -7.96
C VAL A 260 8.22 -3.06 -8.42
N ALA A 261 9.02 -3.46 -9.40
CA ALA A 261 10.13 -2.67 -9.92
C ALA A 261 9.65 -1.30 -10.46
N LEU A 262 8.53 -1.28 -11.19
CA LEU A 262 7.92 -0.05 -11.69
C LEU A 262 7.42 0.86 -10.56
N PHE A 263 6.90 0.27 -9.48
CA PHE A 263 6.38 1.00 -8.33
C PHE A 263 7.48 1.66 -7.51
N ILE A 264 8.54 0.91 -7.18
CA ILE A 264 9.63 1.42 -6.33
C ILE A 264 10.55 2.39 -7.07
N GLY A 265 10.65 2.30 -8.40
CA GLY A 265 11.52 3.15 -9.22
C GLY A 265 13.01 3.00 -8.86
N GLU A 266 13.75 4.12 -8.83
CA GLU A 266 15.19 4.10 -8.50
C GLU A 266 15.45 3.41 -7.14
N ASN A 267 16.42 2.49 -7.12
CA ASN A 267 16.58 1.52 -6.04
C ASN A 267 18.07 1.25 -5.76
N LYS A 268 18.69 2.16 -5.00
CA LYS A 268 20.12 2.11 -4.67
C LYS A 268 20.36 1.36 -3.36
N LYS A 269 21.35 0.50 -3.34
CA LYS A 269 21.79 -0.22 -2.15
C LYS A 269 22.62 0.69 -1.25
N THR A 270 22.28 0.71 0.02
CA THR A 270 23.01 1.44 1.08
C THR A 270 23.47 0.43 2.15
N PHE A 271 24.63 0.61 2.68
CA PHE A 271 25.16 -0.24 3.76
C PHE A 271 25.20 0.55 5.06
N LEU A 272 24.79 -0.11 6.15
CA LEU A 272 25.08 0.31 7.51
C LEU A 272 25.82 -0.83 8.20
N PRO A 273 26.93 -0.55 8.88
CA PRO A 273 27.63 -1.55 9.66
C PRO A 273 26.84 -1.86 10.94
N ILE A 274 27.08 -3.04 11.52
CA ILE A 274 26.78 -3.31 12.92
C ILE A 274 27.88 -2.61 13.70
N LEU A 275 27.50 -1.70 14.60
CA LEU A 275 28.46 -0.80 15.25
C LEU A 275 29.36 -1.51 16.27
N LYS A 276 28.80 -2.42 17.06
CA LYS A 276 29.51 -3.25 18.03
C LYS A 276 28.71 -4.50 18.36
N LYS A 277 29.39 -5.58 18.75
CA LYS A 277 28.71 -6.73 19.34
C LYS A 277 28.07 -6.29 20.66
N LYS A 278 26.79 -6.61 20.84
CA LYS A 278 26.02 -6.25 22.02
C LYS A 278 25.60 -7.50 22.77
N GLU A 279 25.38 -7.36 24.07
CA GLU A 279 24.78 -8.44 24.88
C GLU A 279 23.35 -8.77 24.39
N LYS A 280 22.60 -7.72 23.99
CA LYS A 280 21.23 -7.87 23.47
C LYS A 280 21.11 -7.25 22.12
N ILE A 281 20.40 -7.93 21.23
CA ILE A 281 20.09 -7.47 19.88
C ILE A 281 18.89 -6.50 19.94
N ASN A 282 19.03 -5.31 19.37
CA ASN A 282 17.97 -4.32 19.31
C ASN A 282 17.10 -4.56 18.08
N ILE A 283 15.84 -4.97 18.28
CA ILE A 283 14.85 -5.22 17.20
C ILE A 283 13.84 -4.10 17.17
N GLY A 284 13.70 -3.43 16.02
CA GLY A 284 12.63 -2.46 15.75
C GLY A 284 11.52 -3.08 14.93
N TYR A 285 10.29 -3.16 15.44
CA TYR A 285 9.11 -3.56 14.71
C TYR A 285 8.34 -2.34 14.22
N PHE A 286 8.09 -2.26 12.91
CA PHE A 286 7.47 -1.12 12.23
C PHE A 286 6.09 -1.50 11.72
N SER A 287 5.03 -0.82 12.17
CA SER A 287 3.66 -1.14 11.74
C SER A 287 2.68 0.03 11.90
N ALA A 288 1.72 0.14 10.98
CA ALA A 288 0.50 0.92 11.15
C ALA A 288 -0.61 0.13 11.87
N ASN A 289 -0.39 -1.16 12.14
CA ASN A 289 -1.42 -2.11 12.56
C ASN A 289 -1.24 -2.65 14.00
N PHE A 290 -0.55 -1.94 14.89
CA PHE A 290 -0.50 -2.29 16.33
C PHE A 290 -1.82 -1.96 17.06
N CYS A 291 -2.94 -2.06 16.38
CA CYS A 291 -4.29 -1.81 16.86
C CYS A 291 -5.16 -3.05 16.63
N GLU A 292 -6.46 -2.98 16.86
CA GLU A 292 -7.40 -4.06 16.51
C GLU A 292 -7.35 -4.30 15.00
N HIS A 293 -6.53 -5.25 14.62
CA HIS A 293 -6.23 -5.63 13.23
C HIS A 293 -5.79 -7.09 13.14
N ALA A 294 -6.02 -7.73 11.98
CA ALA A 294 -5.65 -9.12 11.74
C ALA A 294 -4.16 -9.43 12.02
N VAL A 295 -3.25 -8.54 11.60
CA VAL A 295 -1.79 -8.68 11.85
C VAL A 295 -1.51 -8.69 13.35
N SER A 296 -2.10 -7.78 14.12
CA SER A 296 -1.92 -7.73 15.58
C SER A 296 -2.44 -8.97 16.27
N ASN A 297 -3.60 -9.48 15.85
CA ASN A 297 -4.18 -10.71 16.42
C ASN A 297 -3.26 -11.93 16.23
N GLN A 298 -2.47 -11.94 15.15
CA GLN A 298 -1.50 -12.99 14.87
C GLN A 298 -0.18 -12.82 15.62
N ILE A 299 0.36 -11.59 15.68
CA ILE A 299 1.74 -11.36 16.14
C ILE A 299 1.86 -10.92 17.62
N LYS A 300 0.78 -10.51 18.26
CA LYS A 300 0.83 -9.94 19.63
C LYS A 300 1.52 -10.86 20.63
N GLU A 301 1.29 -12.18 20.56
CA GLU A 301 1.90 -13.15 21.44
C GLU A 301 3.41 -13.34 21.15
N VAL A 302 3.86 -13.09 19.93
CA VAL A 302 5.28 -13.07 19.59
C VAL A 302 6.02 -12.01 20.41
N PHE A 303 5.44 -10.80 20.53
CA PHE A 303 6.02 -9.73 21.34
C PHE A 303 6.08 -10.07 22.85
N GLU A 304 5.09 -10.83 23.34
CA GLU A 304 5.02 -11.26 24.73
C GLU A 304 6.11 -12.31 25.05
N LEU A 305 6.37 -13.22 24.10
CA LEU A 305 7.19 -14.41 24.28
C LEU A 305 8.67 -14.23 23.91
N HIS A 306 9.04 -13.10 23.32
CA HIS A 306 10.44 -12.82 23.02
C HIS A 306 11.31 -12.90 24.25
N ASN A 307 12.47 -13.55 24.11
CA ASN A 307 13.47 -13.66 25.17
C ASN A 307 14.11 -12.30 25.46
N LYS A 308 13.73 -11.70 26.60
CA LYS A 308 14.18 -10.36 27.02
C LYS A 308 15.62 -10.32 27.47
N ASP A 309 16.28 -11.48 27.71
CA ASP A 309 17.68 -11.55 28.01
C ASP A 309 18.56 -11.44 26.77
N LYS A 310 18.01 -11.80 25.60
CA LYS A 310 18.70 -11.74 24.30
C LYS A 310 18.31 -10.54 23.44
N PHE A 311 17.09 -10.01 23.62
CA PHE A 311 16.51 -9.01 22.73
C PHE A 311 15.92 -7.80 23.46
N ASN A 312 16.21 -6.61 22.94
CA ASN A 312 15.47 -5.38 23.26
C ASN A 312 14.50 -5.07 22.15
N LEU A 313 13.21 -4.93 22.48
CA LEU A 313 12.16 -4.66 21.51
C LEU A 313 11.78 -3.17 21.45
N TYR A 314 11.74 -2.62 20.25
CA TYR A 314 11.35 -1.24 19.96
C TYR A 314 10.16 -1.23 19.02
N GLY A 315 9.05 -0.59 19.42
CA GLY A 315 7.85 -0.44 18.59
C GLY A 315 7.83 0.90 17.87
N PHE A 316 7.66 0.89 16.54
CA PHE A 316 7.50 2.08 15.72
C PHE A 316 6.09 2.06 15.11
N TYR A 317 5.16 2.81 15.70
CA TYR A 317 3.76 2.86 15.30
C TYR A 317 3.46 4.10 14.45
N PHE A 318 2.86 3.90 13.29
CA PHE A 318 2.47 4.97 12.38
C PHE A 318 1.01 4.87 11.90
N GLY A 319 0.18 4.13 12.63
CA GLY A 319 -1.27 4.10 12.41
C GLY A 319 -2.01 5.20 13.16
N ASN A 320 -3.30 5.35 12.86
CA ASN A 320 -4.14 6.41 13.43
C ASN A 320 -5.05 5.93 14.58
N LYS A 321 -5.22 4.61 14.77
CA LYS A 321 -6.11 4.05 15.78
C LYS A 321 -5.44 3.97 17.14
N LYS A 322 -6.14 4.43 18.19
CA LYS A 322 -5.68 4.37 19.59
C LYS A 322 -6.70 3.56 20.42
N ASP A 323 -6.62 2.24 20.32
CA ASP A 323 -7.50 1.29 20.98
C ASP A 323 -6.81 0.49 22.09
N ASP A 324 -7.55 -0.40 22.76
CA ASP A 324 -7.03 -1.21 23.87
C ASP A 324 -6.02 -2.26 23.39
N THR A 325 -6.11 -2.71 22.16
CA THR A 325 -5.11 -3.61 21.55
C THR A 325 -3.76 -2.92 21.47
N LEU A 326 -3.72 -1.67 21.04
CA LEU A 326 -2.48 -0.85 21.04
C LEU A 326 -1.90 -0.70 22.45
N LYS A 327 -2.75 -0.43 23.47
CA LYS A 327 -2.29 -0.31 24.85
C LYS A 327 -1.64 -1.60 25.37
N LYS A 328 -2.24 -2.77 25.02
CA LYS A 328 -1.71 -4.09 25.40
C LYS A 328 -0.40 -4.38 24.70
N ILE A 329 -0.32 -4.17 23.38
CA ILE A 329 0.89 -4.42 22.59
C ILE A 329 2.05 -3.56 23.08
N LYS A 330 1.80 -2.28 23.35
CA LYS A 330 2.83 -1.32 23.80
C LYS A 330 3.58 -1.80 25.05
N LYS A 331 2.94 -2.53 25.95
CA LYS A 331 3.54 -3.05 27.20
C LYS A 331 4.67 -4.07 26.97
N ASN A 332 4.72 -4.69 25.80
CA ASN A 332 5.69 -5.73 25.47
C ASN A 332 7.02 -5.17 24.92
N PHE A 333 7.09 -3.87 24.67
CA PHE A 333 8.27 -3.20 24.12
C PHE A 333 9.07 -2.47 25.21
N ASN A 334 10.39 -2.51 25.12
CA ASN A 334 11.29 -1.71 25.97
C ASN A 334 11.02 -0.21 25.75
N LYS A 335 10.83 0.21 24.50
CA LYS A 335 10.41 1.56 24.12
C LYS A 335 9.45 1.51 22.94
N PHE A 336 8.47 2.42 22.95
CA PHE A 336 7.44 2.49 21.92
C PHE A 336 7.27 3.92 21.43
N TYR A 337 7.36 4.13 20.12
CA TYR A 337 7.31 5.42 19.45
C TYR A 337 6.07 5.53 18.58
N ASP A 338 5.23 6.51 18.85
CA ASP A 338 4.18 6.96 17.91
C ASP A 338 4.85 7.91 16.92
N ILE A 339 5.08 7.41 15.70
CA ILE A 339 5.76 8.13 14.63
C ILE A 339 4.79 8.51 13.49
N SER A 340 3.50 8.53 13.79
CA SER A 340 2.44 8.78 12.79
C SER A 340 2.58 10.16 12.12
N GLN A 341 3.07 11.15 12.84
CA GLN A 341 3.27 12.52 12.37
C GLN A 341 4.71 12.82 11.92
N ASP A 342 5.65 11.90 12.14
CA ASP A 342 7.05 12.11 11.82
C ASP A 342 7.35 11.82 10.35
N GLU A 343 8.33 12.54 9.78
CA GLU A 343 8.85 12.25 8.45
C GLU A 343 9.77 11.04 8.43
N ASP A 344 9.84 10.35 7.28
CA ASP A 344 10.65 9.14 7.12
C ASP A 344 12.12 9.37 7.49
N ASP A 345 12.69 10.51 7.12
CA ASP A 345 14.08 10.84 7.45
C ASP A 345 14.32 11.05 8.96
N LYS A 346 13.33 11.63 9.68
CA LYS A 346 13.37 11.73 11.13
C LYS A 346 13.30 10.35 11.79
N ILE A 347 12.41 9.47 11.28
CA ILE A 347 12.27 8.11 11.79
C ILE A 347 13.55 7.31 11.59
N ILE A 348 14.19 7.44 10.42
CA ILE A 348 15.48 6.82 10.14
C ILE A 348 16.56 7.31 11.11
N LYS A 349 16.60 8.62 11.42
CA LYS A 349 17.52 9.18 12.42
C LYS A 349 17.25 8.63 13.82
N ILE A 350 15.97 8.50 14.22
CA ILE A 350 15.58 7.90 15.51
C ILE A 350 16.04 6.45 15.57
N SER A 351 15.76 5.65 14.53
CA SER A 351 16.16 4.24 14.47
C SER A 351 17.68 4.08 14.61
N LYS A 352 18.46 4.91 13.91
CA LYS A 352 19.93 4.91 14.01
C LYS A 352 20.44 5.34 15.39
N LYS A 353 19.81 6.38 15.99
CA LYS A 353 20.18 6.84 17.35
C LYS A 353 19.89 5.79 18.42
N LEU A 354 18.85 4.98 18.23
CA LEU A 354 18.51 3.86 19.10
C LEU A 354 19.36 2.61 18.82
N GLU A 355 20.25 2.70 17.85
CA GLU A 355 21.12 1.60 17.42
C GLU A 355 20.30 0.32 17.13
N ILE A 356 19.19 0.46 16.38
CA ILE A 356 18.41 -0.70 15.95
C ILE A 356 19.27 -1.56 15.04
N ASP A 357 19.47 -2.82 15.40
CA ASP A 357 20.26 -3.79 14.65
C ASP A 357 19.44 -4.45 13.55
N ILE A 358 18.21 -4.83 13.89
CA ILE A 358 17.27 -5.49 12.99
C ILE A 358 15.98 -4.67 12.93
N ALA A 359 15.62 -4.16 11.75
CA ALA A 359 14.34 -3.51 11.50
C ALA A 359 13.39 -4.49 10.79
N VAL A 360 12.23 -4.75 11.38
CA VAL A 360 11.22 -5.66 10.85
C VAL A 360 10.03 -4.85 10.33
N ASP A 361 9.82 -4.89 9.02
CA ASP A 361 8.66 -4.28 8.34
C ASP A 361 7.48 -5.25 8.36
N LEU A 362 6.44 -4.90 9.13
CA LEU A 362 5.19 -5.68 9.20
C LEU A 362 4.14 -5.23 8.19
N MET A 363 4.48 -4.31 7.28
CA MET A 363 3.53 -3.73 6.33
C MET A 363 3.82 -4.11 4.87
N GLY A 364 5.07 -4.03 4.44
CA GLY A 364 5.42 -4.12 3.03
C GLY A 364 4.65 -3.10 2.19
N PHE A 365 3.93 -3.54 1.16
CA PHE A 365 3.14 -2.67 0.29
C PHE A 365 1.64 -2.64 0.61
N THR A 366 1.24 -2.97 1.83
CA THR A 366 -0.15 -2.84 2.28
C THR A 366 -0.58 -1.38 2.44
N ASN A 367 -1.86 -1.14 2.74
CA ASN A 367 -2.35 0.23 2.99
C ASN A 367 -1.60 0.87 4.16
N SER A 368 -1.43 2.18 4.10
CA SER A 368 -0.70 2.98 5.12
C SER A 368 0.75 2.55 5.32
N ASN A 369 1.38 1.90 4.33
CA ASN A 369 2.79 1.53 4.42
C ASN A 369 3.72 2.75 4.38
N ARG A 370 4.94 2.56 4.86
CA ARG A 370 6.03 3.55 4.82
C ARG A 370 7.32 2.90 4.29
N PHE A 371 7.23 2.21 3.15
CA PHE A 371 8.34 1.47 2.54
C PHE A 371 9.57 2.34 2.26
N THR A 372 9.39 3.65 2.14
CA THR A 372 10.48 4.62 1.93
C THR A 372 11.49 4.66 3.08
N ILE A 373 11.08 4.33 4.31
CA ILE A 373 11.97 4.15 5.47
C ILE A 373 12.99 3.04 5.17
N PHE A 374 12.50 1.90 4.70
CA PHE A 374 13.31 0.73 4.38
C PHE A 374 14.10 0.92 3.08
N LYS A 375 13.53 1.62 2.09
CA LYS A 375 14.21 1.98 0.86
C LYS A 375 15.45 2.83 1.11
N LYS A 376 15.41 3.74 2.09
CA LYS A 376 16.53 4.60 2.50
C LYS A 376 17.46 3.94 3.53
N ARG A 377 17.14 2.78 4.04
CA ARG A 377 17.81 1.99 5.08
C ARG A 377 17.86 2.64 6.48
N CYS A 378 17.08 2.07 7.39
CA CYS A 378 16.98 2.54 8.80
C CYS A 378 17.77 1.68 9.79
N ALA A 379 18.21 0.45 9.40
CA ALA A 379 18.97 -0.45 10.25
C ALA A 379 19.99 -1.28 9.44
N PRO A 380 21.04 -1.83 10.06
CA PRO A 380 22.01 -2.73 9.42
C PRO A 380 21.38 -3.95 8.75
N ILE A 381 20.34 -4.52 9.38
CA ILE A 381 19.56 -5.65 8.86
C ILE A 381 18.10 -5.22 8.74
N GLN A 382 17.49 -5.46 7.59
CA GLN A 382 16.09 -5.14 7.33
C GLN A 382 15.35 -6.38 6.83
N ILE A 383 14.19 -6.68 7.43
CA ILE A 383 13.43 -7.91 7.22
C ILE A 383 11.99 -7.55 6.89
N SER A 384 11.45 -8.08 5.79
CA SER A 384 10.02 -8.04 5.47
C SER A 384 9.32 -9.22 6.13
N PHE A 385 8.21 -8.96 6.83
CA PHE A 385 7.51 -10.01 7.55
C PHE A 385 6.00 -9.79 7.61
N LEU A 386 5.25 -10.86 7.44
CA LEU A 386 3.83 -11.05 7.73
C LEU A 386 2.85 -10.26 6.86
N GLY A 387 2.94 -8.91 6.80
CA GLY A 387 1.88 -8.09 6.23
C GLY A 387 1.72 -8.20 4.70
N TYR A 388 2.82 -8.38 3.97
CA TYR A 388 2.83 -8.46 2.51
C TYR A 388 3.44 -9.78 2.02
N PRO A 389 2.63 -10.69 1.45
CA PRO A 389 3.10 -12.00 0.99
C PRO A 389 3.70 -11.92 -0.42
N GLY A 390 4.90 -11.34 -0.53
CA GLY A 390 5.62 -11.18 -1.79
C GLY A 390 6.98 -10.52 -1.58
N THR A 391 7.78 -10.44 -2.65
CA THR A 391 9.03 -9.68 -2.61
C THR A 391 8.76 -8.18 -2.58
N THR A 392 9.51 -7.45 -1.76
CA THR A 392 9.47 -5.98 -1.77
C THR A 392 10.26 -5.39 -2.93
N GLY A 393 11.18 -6.17 -3.52
CA GLY A 393 12.08 -5.70 -4.56
C GLY A 393 13.06 -4.60 -4.12
N LEU A 394 13.03 -4.19 -2.84
CA LEU A 394 13.89 -3.13 -2.33
C LEU A 394 15.34 -3.60 -2.19
N ALA A 395 16.28 -2.87 -2.79
CA ALA A 395 17.72 -3.18 -2.70
C ALA A 395 18.24 -3.21 -1.25
N ASN A 396 17.55 -2.50 -0.37
CA ASN A 396 17.88 -2.39 1.05
C ASN A 396 17.10 -3.34 1.96
N MET A 397 16.14 -4.13 1.44
CA MET A 397 15.51 -5.21 2.21
C MET A 397 16.42 -6.46 2.12
N ASP A 398 16.97 -6.88 3.22
CA ASP A 398 17.98 -7.94 3.24
C ASP A 398 17.34 -9.34 3.27
N TYR A 399 16.21 -9.48 3.99
CA TYR A 399 15.54 -10.76 4.21
C TYR A 399 14.04 -10.65 4.13
N VAL A 400 13.39 -11.77 3.82
CA VAL A 400 11.97 -12.03 4.00
C VAL A 400 11.77 -13.28 4.84
N ILE A 401 10.84 -13.26 5.79
CA ILE A 401 10.46 -14.45 6.56
C ILE A 401 9.36 -15.18 5.79
N ALA A 402 9.59 -16.46 5.54
CA ALA A 402 8.69 -17.35 4.81
C ALA A 402 8.82 -18.79 5.31
N ASP A 403 8.14 -19.73 4.69
CA ASP A 403 8.35 -21.17 4.83
C ASP A 403 8.53 -21.85 3.45
N LYS A 404 8.98 -23.11 3.43
CA LYS A 404 9.27 -23.83 2.18
C LYS A 404 8.01 -24.10 1.34
N HIS A 405 6.81 -23.96 1.92
CA HIS A 405 5.56 -24.18 1.19
C HIS A 405 5.09 -22.91 0.50
N THR A 406 5.34 -21.76 1.12
CA THR A 406 5.00 -20.43 0.55
C THR A 406 6.02 -19.99 -0.49
N ILE A 407 7.33 -20.25 -0.27
CA ILE A 407 8.40 -19.97 -1.25
C ILE A 407 9.21 -21.25 -1.49
N GLN A 408 8.84 -21.99 -2.52
CA GLN A 408 9.57 -23.16 -2.96
C GLN A 408 10.92 -22.78 -3.59
N ASP A 409 11.87 -23.71 -3.61
CA ASP A 409 13.25 -23.47 -4.08
C ASP A 409 13.32 -22.88 -5.49
N TYR A 410 12.47 -23.36 -6.41
CA TYR A 410 12.38 -22.85 -7.78
C TYR A 410 11.99 -21.37 -7.87
N TYR A 411 11.23 -20.85 -6.89
CA TYR A 411 10.74 -19.46 -6.90
C TYR A 411 11.66 -18.48 -6.17
N LYS A 412 12.71 -18.94 -5.47
CA LYS A 412 13.71 -18.09 -4.81
C LYS A 412 14.31 -17.02 -5.73
N LYS A 413 14.55 -17.36 -6.99
CA LYS A 413 15.11 -16.45 -8.01
C LYS A 413 14.28 -15.19 -8.28
N TYR A 414 13.03 -15.18 -7.84
CA TYR A 414 12.13 -14.03 -7.99
C TYR A 414 12.14 -13.09 -6.78
N PHE A 415 12.87 -13.43 -5.72
CA PHE A 415 13.01 -12.60 -4.54
C PHE A 415 14.33 -11.85 -4.56
N SER A 416 14.30 -10.54 -4.30
CA SER A 416 15.52 -9.75 -4.09
C SER A 416 16.11 -9.98 -2.70
N GLU A 417 15.27 -10.36 -1.75
CA GLU A 417 15.61 -10.68 -0.38
C GLU A 417 16.14 -12.11 -0.24
N LYS A 418 17.03 -12.34 0.72
CA LYS A 418 17.33 -13.68 1.21
C LYS A 418 16.18 -14.18 2.07
N ILE A 419 15.94 -15.49 2.11
CA ILE A 419 14.79 -16.06 2.81
C ILE A 419 15.23 -16.64 4.14
N ILE A 420 14.54 -16.24 5.22
CA ILE A 420 14.57 -16.89 6.51
C ILE A 420 13.42 -17.90 6.51
N TYR A 421 13.73 -19.19 6.44
CA TYR A 421 12.73 -20.24 6.44
C TYR A 421 12.31 -20.63 7.84
N MET A 422 11.05 -20.40 8.18
CA MET A 422 10.41 -20.99 9.34
C MET A 422 10.17 -22.49 9.08
N PRO A 423 10.38 -23.37 10.07
CA PRO A 423 10.35 -24.84 9.83
C PRO A 423 8.96 -25.37 9.47
N ASN A 424 7.88 -24.73 9.94
CA ASN A 424 6.50 -25.16 9.70
C ASN A 424 5.75 -24.14 8.84
N SER A 425 5.12 -23.15 9.47
CA SER A 425 4.48 -22.02 8.78
C SER A 425 5.18 -20.71 9.14
N TYR A 426 5.27 -19.80 8.17
CA TYR A 426 5.79 -18.45 8.44
C TYR A 426 4.79 -17.59 9.24
N MET A 427 3.52 -18.00 9.29
CA MET A 427 2.47 -17.25 9.98
C MET A 427 2.45 -17.59 11.46
N PRO A 428 2.68 -16.61 12.36
CA PRO A 428 2.42 -16.82 13.78
C PRO A 428 0.92 -16.94 14.03
N ASN A 429 0.55 -17.71 15.04
CA ASN A 429 -0.82 -17.83 15.50
C ASN A 429 -0.86 -17.67 17.01
N ASN A 430 -1.90 -16.99 17.49
CA ASN A 430 -2.09 -16.80 18.92
C ASN A 430 -2.64 -18.09 19.57
N SER A 431 -1.81 -18.72 20.41
CA SER A 431 -2.18 -19.96 21.13
C SER A 431 -3.29 -19.75 22.17
N LYS A 432 -3.43 -18.50 22.64
CA LYS A 432 -4.43 -18.11 23.67
C LYS A 432 -5.68 -17.47 23.05
N GLN A 433 -5.94 -17.70 21.76
CA GLN A 433 -7.08 -17.07 21.10
C GLN A 433 -8.40 -17.58 21.70
N LEU A 434 -9.13 -16.66 22.31
CA LEU A 434 -10.43 -16.96 22.89
C LEU A 434 -11.50 -17.05 21.79
N ILE A 435 -12.46 -17.96 21.97
CA ILE A 435 -13.70 -18.04 21.20
C ILE A 435 -14.83 -17.73 22.17
N SER A 436 -15.74 -16.86 21.77
CA SER A 436 -16.91 -16.51 22.60
C SER A 436 -17.74 -17.77 22.96
N LYS A 437 -18.31 -17.77 24.17
CA LYS A 437 -19.26 -18.79 24.59
C LYS A 437 -20.66 -18.61 23.98
N THR A 438 -20.88 -17.53 23.21
CA THR A 438 -22.16 -17.29 22.53
C THR A 438 -22.45 -18.44 21.59
N PHE A 439 -23.61 -19.04 21.76
CA PHE A 439 -24.07 -20.13 20.92
C PHE A 439 -24.89 -19.58 19.76
N TYR A 440 -24.50 -19.92 18.54
CA TYR A 440 -25.19 -19.56 17.30
C TYR A 440 -25.79 -20.83 16.68
N LYS A 441 -26.95 -20.70 16.02
CA LYS A 441 -27.65 -21.77 15.29
C LYS A 441 -27.70 -21.44 13.80
N LYS A 442 -27.86 -22.44 12.94
CA LYS A 442 -28.06 -22.24 11.50
C LYS A 442 -29.34 -21.46 11.22
N SER A 443 -30.35 -21.57 12.07
CA SER A 443 -31.57 -20.76 12.04
C SER A 443 -31.29 -19.25 12.17
N ASP A 444 -30.22 -18.84 12.87
CA ASP A 444 -29.80 -17.42 12.94
C ASP A 444 -29.29 -16.88 11.57
N LEU A 445 -28.98 -17.79 10.66
CA LEU A 445 -28.62 -17.48 9.26
C LEU A 445 -29.81 -17.63 8.30
N GLY A 446 -31.01 -17.99 8.83
CA GLY A 446 -32.21 -18.23 8.04
C GLY A 446 -32.18 -19.53 7.23
N ILE A 447 -31.45 -20.55 7.67
CA ILE A 447 -31.28 -21.84 7.00
C ILE A 447 -31.58 -23.00 7.95
N SER A 448 -31.93 -24.18 7.41
CA SER A 448 -32.21 -25.37 8.19
C SER A 448 -30.94 -26.02 8.77
N GLU A 449 -31.08 -26.77 9.86
CA GLU A 449 -29.95 -27.39 10.58
C GLU A 449 -29.19 -28.43 9.74
N ASP A 450 -29.87 -29.08 8.79
CA ASP A 450 -29.31 -30.10 7.90
C ASP A 450 -28.57 -29.49 6.65
N THR A 451 -28.69 -28.16 6.43
CA THR A 451 -28.05 -27.48 5.31
C THR A 451 -26.52 -27.50 5.46
N PHE A 452 -25.81 -27.90 4.41
CA PHE A 452 -24.34 -27.85 4.40
C PHE A 452 -23.86 -26.43 4.07
N ILE A 453 -22.96 -25.88 4.89
CA ILE A 453 -22.48 -24.50 4.76
C ILE A 453 -21.05 -24.47 4.23
N TYR A 454 -20.91 -24.10 2.97
CA TYR A 454 -19.63 -23.60 2.46
C TYR A 454 -19.47 -22.13 2.84
N CYS A 455 -18.32 -21.72 3.32
CA CYS A 455 -18.07 -20.30 3.59
C CYS A 455 -16.82 -19.79 2.89
N CYS A 456 -16.79 -18.47 2.60
CA CYS A 456 -15.58 -17.77 2.23
C CYS A 456 -15.60 -16.37 2.85
N PHE A 457 -14.77 -16.13 3.86
CA PHE A 457 -14.68 -14.85 4.53
C PHE A 457 -13.49 -14.02 4.07
N ASN A 458 -12.91 -14.36 2.93
CA ASN A 458 -11.96 -13.51 2.24
C ASN A 458 -12.64 -12.22 1.76
N LYS A 459 -11.86 -11.17 1.56
CA LYS A 459 -12.35 -9.92 0.96
C LYS A 459 -12.84 -10.17 -0.47
N HIS A 460 -13.94 -9.56 -0.87
CA HIS A 460 -14.58 -9.76 -2.18
C HIS A 460 -13.62 -9.54 -3.36
N TYR A 461 -12.69 -8.60 -3.27
CA TYR A 461 -11.70 -8.36 -4.34
C TYR A 461 -10.77 -9.57 -4.61
N LYS A 462 -10.73 -10.59 -3.73
CA LYS A 462 -10.00 -11.84 -3.94
C LYS A 462 -10.81 -12.88 -4.70
N ILE A 463 -12.13 -12.70 -4.80
CA ILE A 463 -13.01 -13.61 -5.54
C ILE A 463 -12.87 -13.28 -7.02
N THR A 464 -12.32 -14.21 -7.78
CA THR A 464 -12.23 -14.11 -9.24
C THR A 464 -13.46 -14.74 -9.91
N PRO A 465 -13.77 -14.37 -11.18
CA PRO A 465 -14.85 -15.01 -11.91
C PRO A 465 -14.73 -16.54 -11.96
N SER A 466 -13.52 -17.07 -12.22
CA SER A 466 -13.29 -18.52 -12.26
C SER A 466 -13.58 -19.20 -10.92
N MET A 467 -13.14 -18.59 -9.80
CA MET A 467 -13.42 -19.14 -8.48
C MET A 467 -14.92 -19.10 -8.14
N PHE A 468 -15.61 -18.02 -8.51
CA PHE A 468 -17.05 -17.94 -8.24
C PHE A 468 -17.83 -18.96 -9.06
N ASN A 469 -17.52 -19.12 -10.36
CA ASN A 469 -18.13 -20.14 -11.22
C ASN A 469 -17.89 -21.55 -10.67
N LEU A 470 -16.65 -21.84 -10.22
CA LEU A 470 -16.32 -23.11 -9.56
C LEU A 470 -17.18 -23.36 -8.33
N TRP A 471 -17.44 -22.35 -7.51
CA TRP A 471 -18.32 -22.46 -6.35
C TRP A 471 -19.79 -22.66 -6.75
N MET A 472 -20.23 -22.04 -7.84
CA MET A 472 -21.59 -22.28 -8.37
C MET A 472 -21.73 -23.73 -8.84
N ASP A 473 -20.71 -24.30 -9.48
CA ASP A 473 -20.73 -25.73 -9.88
C ASP A 473 -20.81 -26.65 -8.64
N ILE A 474 -20.05 -26.35 -7.57
CA ILE A 474 -20.14 -27.11 -6.32
C ILE A 474 -21.57 -27.04 -5.75
N LEU A 475 -22.18 -25.86 -5.72
CA LEU A 475 -23.54 -25.71 -5.23
C LEU A 475 -24.57 -26.46 -6.08
N LYS A 476 -24.42 -26.53 -7.42
CA LYS A 476 -25.31 -27.32 -8.30
C LYS A 476 -25.30 -28.81 -7.97
N GLU A 477 -24.12 -29.36 -7.66
CA GLU A 477 -23.96 -30.77 -7.31
C GLU A 477 -24.44 -31.07 -5.87
N VAL A 478 -24.21 -30.17 -4.94
CA VAL A 478 -24.63 -30.34 -3.53
C VAL A 478 -25.89 -29.52 -3.28
N LYS A 479 -27.05 -30.08 -3.63
CA LYS A 479 -28.35 -29.35 -3.65
C LYS A 479 -28.74 -28.72 -2.30
N ASN A 480 -28.53 -29.43 -1.17
CA ASN A 480 -28.82 -28.91 0.17
C ASN A 480 -27.61 -28.22 0.79
N SER A 481 -27.08 -27.18 0.07
CA SER A 481 -25.96 -26.39 0.55
C SER A 481 -26.12 -24.91 0.24
N VAL A 482 -25.40 -24.08 0.98
CA VAL A 482 -25.33 -22.63 0.79
C VAL A 482 -23.88 -22.16 0.74
N LEU A 483 -23.64 -21.04 0.07
CA LEU A 483 -22.37 -20.30 0.11
C LEU A 483 -22.54 -19.09 1.04
N TRP A 484 -21.81 -19.09 2.14
CA TRP A 484 -21.81 -18.02 3.11
C TRP A 484 -20.59 -17.09 2.94
N LEU A 485 -20.86 -15.84 2.60
CA LEU A 485 -19.85 -14.83 2.34
C LEU A 485 -19.84 -13.74 3.43
N ASN A 486 -18.74 -12.99 3.52
CA ASN A 486 -18.68 -11.78 4.34
C ASN A 486 -19.76 -10.78 3.94
N SER A 487 -20.09 -9.87 4.88
CA SER A 487 -20.96 -8.74 4.57
C SER A 487 -20.43 -7.95 3.37
N ALA A 488 -21.33 -7.55 2.51
CA ALA A 488 -21.07 -6.80 1.30
C ALA A 488 -22.04 -5.62 1.19
N GLU A 489 -21.62 -4.58 0.50
CA GLU A 489 -22.50 -3.50 0.06
C GLU A 489 -23.56 -4.07 -0.92
N ASN A 490 -24.72 -3.43 -1.02
CA ASN A 490 -25.83 -3.94 -1.83
C ASN A 490 -25.42 -4.20 -3.28
N ASP A 491 -24.67 -3.30 -3.88
CA ASP A 491 -24.20 -3.46 -5.27
C ASP A 491 -23.37 -4.74 -5.46
N THR A 492 -22.51 -5.07 -4.49
CA THR A 492 -21.70 -6.30 -4.54
C THR A 492 -22.58 -7.55 -4.39
N LYS A 493 -23.60 -7.51 -3.52
CA LYS A 493 -24.56 -8.59 -3.37
C LYS A 493 -25.35 -8.82 -4.67
N GLU A 494 -25.88 -7.76 -5.26
CA GLU A 494 -26.64 -7.83 -6.50
C GLU A 494 -25.80 -8.39 -7.65
N ASN A 495 -24.55 -7.98 -7.80
CA ASN A 495 -23.67 -8.53 -8.81
C ASN A 495 -23.46 -10.05 -8.61
N LEU A 496 -23.18 -10.49 -7.39
CA LEU A 496 -23.02 -11.93 -7.08
C LEU A 496 -24.31 -12.72 -7.29
N TYR A 497 -25.48 -12.16 -6.92
CA TYR A 497 -26.78 -12.78 -7.19
C TYR A 497 -27.06 -12.91 -8.69
N ASN A 498 -26.72 -11.89 -9.47
CA ASN A 498 -26.89 -11.91 -10.91
C ASN A 498 -26.02 -12.97 -11.58
N TYR A 499 -24.75 -13.09 -11.17
CA TYR A 499 -23.87 -14.14 -11.65
C TYR A 499 -24.38 -15.53 -11.25
N ALA A 500 -24.79 -15.72 -9.99
CA ALA A 500 -25.35 -16.98 -9.54
C ALA A 500 -26.60 -17.38 -10.33
N LYS A 501 -27.52 -16.44 -10.56
CA LYS A 501 -28.72 -16.66 -11.37
C LYS A 501 -28.37 -17.07 -12.81
N LYS A 502 -27.36 -16.40 -13.41
CA LYS A 502 -26.87 -16.75 -14.74
C LYS A 502 -26.36 -18.19 -14.81
N ASP A 503 -25.72 -18.65 -13.74
CA ASP A 503 -25.21 -20.02 -13.62
C ASP A 503 -26.26 -21.03 -13.12
N GLY A 504 -27.54 -20.64 -13.02
CA GLY A 504 -28.64 -21.51 -12.59
C GLY A 504 -28.73 -21.76 -11.10
N VAL A 505 -28.02 -20.99 -10.26
CA VAL A 505 -28.06 -21.11 -8.80
C VAL A 505 -29.01 -20.06 -8.21
N ASN A 506 -29.95 -20.53 -7.37
CA ASN A 506 -30.90 -19.64 -6.70
C ASN A 506 -30.17 -18.69 -5.73
N LYS A 507 -30.45 -17.38 -5.80
CA LYS A 507 -29.84 -16.35 -4.94
C LYS A 507 -29.99 -16.62 -3.44
N ARG A 508 -31.04 -17.32 -3.00
CA ARG A 508 -31.25 -17.72 -1.61
C ARG A 508 -30.16 -18.66 -1.06
N ARG A 509 -29.38 -19.27 -1.96
CA ARG A 509 -28.26 -20.14 -1.62
C ARG A 509 -26.94 -19.39 -1.44
N ILE A 510 -26.94 -18.06 -1.62
CA ILE A 510 -25.81 -17.19 -1.33
C ILE A 510 -26.22 -16.27 -0.20
N ILE A 511 -25.62 -16.48 0.97
CA ILE A 511 -25.97 -15.74 2.18
C ILE A 511 -24.84 -14.81 2.61
N PHE A 512 -25.21 -13.69 3.21
CA PHE A 512 -24.30 -12.71 3.75
C PHE A 512 -24.67 -12.40 5.17
N THR A 513 -23.68 -12.24 6.03
CA THR A 513 -23.93 -11.84 7.41
C THR A 513 -23.09 -10.66 7.80
N GLU A 514 -23.61 -9.84 8.71
CA GLU A 514 -22.88 -8.73 9.25
C GLU A 514 -21.61 -9.17 10.01
N ARG A 515 -20.61 -8.32 9.95
CA ARG A 515 -19.37 -8.55 10.66
C ARG A 515 -19.59 -8.43 12.16
N SER A 516 -19.20 -9.44 12.92
CA SER A 516 -19.21 -9.37 14.37
C SER A 516 -18.31 -8.24 14.88
N LYS A 517 -18.76 -7.56 15.94
CA LYS A 517 -18.00 -6.44 16.55
C LYS A 517 -16.70 -6.93 17.22
N LYS A 518 -16.77 -8.07 17.89
CA LYS A 518 -15.61 -8.71 18.56
C LYS A 518 -15.10 -9.88 17.75
N TYR A 519 -13.79 -10.10 17.78
CA TYR A 519 -13.15 -11.20 17.04
C TYR A 519 -13.55 -12.57 17.61
N GLU A 520 -13.74 -12.67 18.94
CA GLU A 520 -14.19 -13.89 19.62
C GLU A 520 -15.59 -14.33 19.16
N ASP A 521 -16.50 -13.37 18.95
CA ASP A 521 -17.86 -13.64 18.44
C ASP A 521 -17.82 -14.03 16.96
N TYR A 522 -16.92 -13.40 16.17
CA TYR A 522 -16.70 -13.81 14.80
C TYR A 522 -16.25 -15.28 14.72
N LEU A 523 -15.32 -15.70 15.58
CA LEU A 523 -14.87 -17.09 15.64
C LEU A 523 -15.96 -18.05 16.08
N ALA A 524 -16.79 -17.67 17.07
CA ALA A 524 -17.91 -18.48 17.53
C ALA A 524 -18.95 -18.67 16.41
N LYS A 525 -19.28 -17.61 15.68
CA LYS A 525 -20.19 -17.68 14.55
C LYS A 525 -19.61 -18.48 13.39
N HIS A 526 -18.31 -18.38 13.15
CA HIS A 526 -17.60 -19.12 12.09
C HIS A 526 -17.77 -20.64 12.25
N LYS A 527 -17.91 -21.16 13.48
CA LYS A 527 -18.15 -22.60 13.75
C LYS A 527 -19.40 -23.18 13.09
N LEU A 528 -20.36 -22.34 12.67
CA LEU A 528 -21.53 -22.80 11.93
C LEU A 528 -21.19 -23.31 10.54
N ALA A 529 -20.07 -22.86 9.96
CA ALA A 529 -19.63 -23.32 8.65
C ALA A 529 -19.10 -24.76 8.71
N ASP A 530 -19.31 -25.48 7.64
CA ASP A 530 -18.80 -26.84 7.48
C ASP A 530 -17.42 -26.85 6.82
N ILE A 531 -17.26 -26.10 5.72
CA ILE A 531 -16.00 -26.00 4.94
C ILE A 531 -15.77 -24.56 4.51
N PHE A 532 -14.51 -24.11 4.58
CA PHE A 532 -14.06 -22.86 4.00
C PHE A 532 -13.54 -23.10 2.57
N LEU A 533 -14.17 -22.47 1.60
CA LEU A 533 -13.71 -22.45 0.20
C LEU A 533 -12.74 -21.30 -0.02
N ASP A 534 -11.47 -21.60 -0.24
CA ASP A 534 -10.43 -20.59 -0.40
C ASP A 534 -10.42 -19.98 -1.79
N THR A 535 -9.91 -18.75 -1.89
CA THR A 535 -9.75 -17.97 -3.14
C THR A 535 -8.39 -18.20 -3.80
N SER A 536 -8.36 -18.07 -5.12
CA SER A 536 -7.14 -18.11 -5.94
C SER A 536 -7.18 -16.95 -6.96
N PRO A 537 -6.06 -16.28 -7.24
CA PRO A 537 -4.66 -16.57 -6.85
C PRO A 537 -4.22 -16.01 -5.48
N TYR A 538 -5.05 -15.30 -4.76
CA TYR A 538 -4.72 -14.77 -3.44
C TYR A 538 -5.43 -15.57 -2.36
N SER A 539 -4.75 -16.54 -1.77
CA SER A 539 -5.31 -17.45 -0.77
C SER A 539 -5.60 -16.77 0.57
N ALA A 540 -6.33 -17.48 1.42
CA ALA A 540 -6.62 -17.07 2.79
C ALA A 540 -5.32 -17.01 3.63
N GLN A 541 -5.20 -15.97 4.42
CA GLN A 541 -4.13 -15.76 5.40
C GLN A 541 -4.73 -15.77 6.80
N SER A 542 -4.93 -14.59 7.41
CA SER A 542 -5.60 -14.46 8.70
C SER A 542 -7.01 -15.08 8.73
N THR A 543 -7.74 -15.00 7.61
CA THR A 543 -9.04 -15.68 7.48
C THR A 543 -8.91 -17.18 7.49
N GLY A 544 -7.84 -17.73 6.92
CA GLY A 544 -7.51 -19.15 7.00
C GLY A 544 -7.18 -19.57 8.44
N CYS A 545 -6.35 -18.82 9.14
CA CYS A 545 -6.07 -19.06 10.55
C CYS A 545 -7.37 -19.03 11.38
N SER A 546 -8.26 -18.06 11.15
CA SER A 546 -9.54 -17.96 11.83
C SER A 546 -10.42 -19.18 11.59
N SER A 547 -10.44 -19.70 10.35
CA SER A 547 -11.18 -20.92 9.99
C SER A 547 -10.68 -22.11 10.77
N LEU A 548 -9.37 -22.34 10.78
CA LEU A 548 -8.75 -23.45 11.50
C LEU A 548 -8.91 -23.33 13.03
N ILE A 549 -8.84 -22.11 13.58
CA ILE A 549 -9.14 -21.84 15.00
C ILE A 549 -10.58 -22.25 15.34
N ALA A 550 -11.53 -21.95 14.44
CA ALA A 550 -12.94 -22.28 14.60
C ALA A 550 -13.29 -23.75 14.29
N ASP A 551 -12.31 -24.63 14.05
CA ASP A 551 -12.47 -26.05 13.66
C ASP A 551 -13.18 -26.23 12.31
N VAL A 552 -13.02 -25.27 11.39
CA VAL A 552 -13.56 -25.31 10.03
C VAL A 552 -12.44 -25.62 9.05
N PRO A 553 -12.44 -26.79 8.38
CA PRO A 553 -11.42 -27.16 7.40
C PRO A 553 -11.48 -26.27 6.17
N ILE A 554 -10.30 -26.06 5.53
CA ILE A 554 -10.15 -25.21 4.37
C ILE A 554 -9.83 -26.09 3.16
N ILE A 555 -10.49 -25.85 2.03
CA ILE A 555 -10.05 -26.38 0.74
C ILE A 555 -9.35 -25.25 0.01
N THR A 556 -8.12 -25.49 -0.45
CA THR A 556 -7.31 -24.50 -1.18
C THR A 556 -6.68 -25.11 -2.43
N LYS A 557 -6.35 -24.26 -3.40
CA LYS A 557 -5.60 -24.61 -4.60
C LYS A 557 -4.24 -23.92 -4.57
N LEU A 558 -3.15 -24.68 -4.75
CA LEU A 558 -1.81 -24.10 -4.84
C LEU A 558 -1.62 -23.27 -6.12
N GLY A 559 -0.79 -22.26 -6.01
CA GLY A 559 -0.39 -21.42 -7.14
C GLY A 559 1.12 -21.23 -7.21
N LYS A 560 1.53 -20.23 -8.01
CA LYS A 560 2.94 -19.95 -8.33
C LYS A 560 3.53 -18.81 -7.50
N THR A 561 2.73 -18.15 -6.68
CA THR A 561 3.14 -16.97 -5.92
C THR A 561 3.08 -17.20 -4.42
N PHE A 562 3.80 -16.41 -3.65
CA PHE A 562 3.74 -16.48 -2.19
C PHE A 562 2.29 -16.36 -1.70
N ALA A 563 1.58 -15.34 -2.16
CA ALA A 563 0.20 -15.10 -1.76
C ALA A 563 -0.75 -16.26 -2.07
N ALA A 564 -0.47 -17.04 -3.11
CA ALA A 564 -1.29 -18.16 -3.54
C ALA A 564 -1.10 -19.42 -2.68
N ASN A 565 -0.01 -19.50 -1.90
CA ASN A 565 0.38 -20.73 -1.20
C ASN A 565 0.21 -20.66 0.32
N VAL A 566 -0.29 -19.54 0.87
CA VAL A 566 -0.37 -19.36 2.33
C VAL A 566 -1.31 -20.36 2.97
N ALA A 567 -2.53 -20.54 2.45
CA ALA A 567 -3.47 -21.52 3.01
C ALA A 567 -2.95 -22.96 2.89
N GLY A 568 -2.23 -23.27 1.81
CA GLY A 568 -1.53 -24.56 1.65
C GLY A 568 -0.47 -24.80 2.73
N SER A 569 0.31 -23.76 3.08
CA SER A 569 1.28 -23.82 4.19
C SER A 569 0.59 -24.11 5.54
N LEU A 570 -0.53 -23.44 5.83
CA LEU A 570 -1.30 -23.68 7.06
C LEU A 570 -1.78 -25.13 7.14
N LEU A 571 -2.32 -25.68 6.06
CA LEU A 571 -2.82 -27.05 6.00
C LEU A 571 -1.69 -28.08 6.17
N LYS A 572 -0.56 -27.87 5.50
CA LYS A 572 0.62 -28.74 5.67
C LYS A 572 1.14 -28.75 7.09
N SER A 573 1.15 -27.58 7.76
CA SER A 573 1.55 -27.48 9.16
C SER A 573 0.63 -28.25 10.12
N LEU A 574 -0.57 -28.63 9.66
CA LEU A 574 -1.54 -29.44 10.37
C LEU A 574 -1.68 -30.87 9.82
N ASN A 575 -0.83 -31.28 8.87
CA ASN A 575 -0.92 -32.59 8.18
C ASN A 575 -2.32 -32.84 7.55
N LEU A 576 -2.84 -31.82 6.85
CA LEU A 576 -4.16 -31.83 6.18
C LEU A 576 -4.00 -31.64 4.67
N GLU A 577 -2.98 -32.29 4.07
CA GLU A 577 -2.63 -32.15 2.66
C GLU A 577 -3.75 -32.63 1.73
N GLU A 578 -4.62 -33.52 2.19
CA GLU A 578 -5.79 -34.01 1.44
C GLU A 578 -6.81 -32.89 1.12
N LEU A 579 -6.64 -31.71 1.69
CA LEU A 579 -7.45 -30.51 1.40
C LEU A 579 -6.78 -29.54 0.42
N ILE A 580 -5.60 -29.90 -0.08
CA ILE A 580 -4.81 -29.09 -1.01
C ILE A 580 -5.02 -29.62 -2.43
N ALA A 581 -5.80 -28.91 -3.22
CA ALA A 581 -6.06 -29.28 -4.62
C ALA A 581 -4.92 -28.82 -5.55
N LYS A 582 -4.62 -29.61 -6.57
CA LYS A 582 -3.65 -29.29 -7.63
C LYS A 582 -4.26 -28.44 -8.73
N ASN A 583 -5.55 -28.56 -8.97
CA ASN A 583 -6.31 -27.86 -9.99
C ASN A 583 -7.76 -27.63 -9.57
N GLU A 584 -8.58 -27.00 -10.40
CA GLU A 584 -9.96 -26.65 -10.09
C GLU A 584 -10.88 -27.89 -10.04
N GLU A 585 -10.62 -28.91 -10.83
CA GLU A 585 -11.38 -30.16 -10.81
C GLU A 585 -11.17 -30.92 -9.50
N GLU A 586 -9.95 -31.02 -9.02
CA GLU A 586 -9.65 -31.65 -7.73
C GLU A 586 -10.25 -30.84 -6.57
N TYR A 587 -10.19 -29.50 -6.64
CA TYR A 587 -10.83 -28.63 -5.68
C TYR A 587 -12.35 -28.87 -5.59
N LYS A 588 -13.03 -28.93 -6.74
CA LYS A 588 -14.45 -29.23 -6.86
C LYS A 588 -14.75 -30.62 -6.28
N LYS A 589 -13.97 -31.65 -6.69
CA LYS A 589 -14.13 -33.03 -6.21
C LYS A 589 -14.04 -33.14 -4.70
N ILE A 590 -13.03 -32.53 -4.07
CA ILE A 590 -12.84 -32.53 -2.62
C ILE A 590 -14.06 -31.87 -1.92
N ALA A 591 -14.50 -30.72 -2.42
CA ALA A 591 -15.62 -29.98 -1.82
C ALA A 591 -16.93 -30.77 -1.86
N ILE A 592 -17.26 -31.41 -2.99
CA ILE A 592 -18.46 -32.22 -3.18
C ILE A 592 -18.38 -33.49 -2.32
N GLU A 593 -17.25 -34.21 -2.40
CA GLU A 593 -17.08 -35.48 -1.65
C GLU A 593 -17.26 -35.29 -0.14
N LEU A 594 -16.68 -34.24 0.43
CA LEU A 594 -16.80 -33.94 1.86
C LEU A 594 -18.23 -33.56 2.28
N ALA A 595 -19.02 -32.97 1.40
CA ALA A 595 -20.41 -32.62 1.70
C ALA A 595 -21.34 -33.83 1.64
N ILE A 596 -21.06 -34.75 0.72
CA ILE A 596 -21.91 -35.96 0.51
C ILE A 596 -21.52 -37.07 1.47
N ASN A 597 -20.24 -37.28 1.73
CA ASN A 597 -19.75 -38.36 2.59
C ASN A 597 -19.57 -37.91 4.04
N LYS A 598 -20.63 -38.03 4.84
CA LYS A 598 -20.65 -37.64 6.26
C LYS A 598 -19.53 -38.31 7.08
N ASN A 599 -19.23 -39.58 6.83
CA ASN A 599 -18.18 -40.30 7.56
C ASN A 599 -16.78 -39.73 7.27
N LYS A 600 -16.47 -39.45 6.00
CA LYS A 600 -15.20 -38.83 5.60
C LYS A 600 -15.07 -37.44 6.22
N PHE A 601 -16.12 -36.65 6.19
CA PHE A 601 -16.17 -35.31 6.78
C PHE A 601 -15.95 -35.34 8.30
N GLN A 602 -16.63 -36.24 9.04
CA GLN A 602 -16.44 -36.36 10.48
C GLN A 602 -15.03 -36.83 10.87
N LYS A 603 -14.45 -37.77 10.11
CA LYS A 603 -13.04 -38.17 10.28
C LYS A 603 -12.09 -37.00 10.08
N LEU A 604 -12.32 -36.18 9.05
CA LEU A 604 -11.52 -34.98 8.78
C LEU A 604 -11.65 -33.96 9.93
N LYS A 605 -12.86 -33.66 10.41
CA LYS A 605 -13.06 -32.72 11.54
C LYS A 605 -12.38 -33.22 12.81
N LYS A 606 -12.42 -34.53 13.09
CA LYS A 606 -11.70 -35.14 14.20
C LYS A 606 -10.18 -34.97 14.03
N LYS A 607 -9.63 -35.30 12.86
CA LYS A 607 -8.22 -35.13 12.53
C LYS A 607 -7.77 -33.67 12.69
N LEU A 608 -8.55 -32.69 12.21
CA LEU A 608 -8.25 -31.26 12.40
C LEU A 608 -8.15 -30.89 13.88
N LYS A 609 -9.12 -31.31 14.72
CA LYS A 609 -9.13 -31.03 16.16
C LYS A 609 -7.92 -31.64 16.88
N GLU A 610 -7.55 -32.88 16.54
CA GLU A 610 -6.40 -33.57 17.11
C GLU A 610 -5.08 -32.91 16.69
N ASN A 611 -4.91 -32.65 15.40
CA ASN A 611 -3.72 -32.02 14.86
C ASN A 611 -3.55 -30.58 15.35
N LYS A 612 -4.63 -29.85 15.56
CA LYS A 612 -4.58 -28.50 16.14
C LYS A 612 -3.97 -28.49 17.56
N LYS A 613 -4.15 -29.55 18.34
CA LYS A 613 -3.59 -29.70 19.68
C LYS A 613 -2.13 -30.20 19.67
N SER A 614 -1.81 -31.11 18.77
CA SER A 614 -0.53 -31.85 18.74
C SER A 614 0.53 -31.23 17.83
N LYS A 615 0.13 -30.39 16.84
CA LYS A 615 1.04 -29.81 15.85
C LYS A 615 1.47 -28.38 16.22
N THR A 616 2.50 -27.94 15.55
CA THR A 616 3.24 -26.72 15.88
C THR A 616 2.57 -25.42 15.46
N LEU A 617 1.57 -25.46 14.57
CA LEU A 617 0.93 -24.25 14.02
C LEU A 617 0.38 -23.30 15.11
N PHE A 618 -0.15 -23.84 16.19
CA PHE A 618 -0.71 -23.08 17.32
C PHE A 618 0.19 -23.11 18.57
N ASN A 619 1.47 -23.48 18.41
CA ASN A 619 2.46 -23.42 19.48
C ASN A 619 3.31 -22.14 19.33
N SER A 620 2.83 -21.06 19.93
CA SER A 620 3.50 -19.74 19.84
C SER A 620 4.91 -19.73 20.42
N LYS A 621 5.17 -20.52 21.48
CA LYS A 621 6.52 -20.60 22.07
C LYS A 621 7.50 -21.22 21.10
N ASN A 622 7.17 -22.36 20.52
CA ASN A 622 8.01 -23.00 19.49
C ASN A 622 8.22 -22.08 18.26
N TYR A 623 7.16 -21.33 17.87
CA TYR A 623 7.28 -20.35 16.80
C TYR A 623 8.30 -19.28 17.11
N VAL A 624 8.23 -18.68 18.31
CA VAL A 624 9.12 -17.59 18.73
C VAL A 624 10.56 -18.10 18.84
N ASP A 625 10.80 -19.29 19.42
CA ASP A 625 12.13 -19.87 19.54
C ASP A 625 12.80 -20.08 18.15
N ASN A 626 12.03 -20.49 17.14
CA ASN A 626 12.54 -20.63 15.78
C ASN A 626 12.75 -19.26 15.08
N LEU A 627 11.86 -18.29 15.32
CA LEU A 627 12.03 -16.92 14.82
C LEU A 627 13.32 -16.30 15.37
N GLU A 628 13.54 -16.41 16.69
CA GLU A 628 14.72 -15.87 17.36
C GLU A 628 16.00 -16.50 16.83
N LYS A 629 16.04 -17.83 16.67
CA LYS A 629 17.18 -18.52 16.03
C LYS A 629 17.48 -17.94 14.64
N GLY A 630 16.45 -17.68 13.84
CA GLY A 630 16.60 -17.06 12.51
C GLY A 630 17.17 -15.64 12.61
N LEU A 631 16.71 -14.84 13.56
CA LEU A 631 17.20 -13.47 13.80
C LEU A 631 18.63 -13.45 14.31
N GLU A 632 19.00 -14.34 15.25
CA GLU A 632 20.38 -14.51 15.74
C GLU A 632 21.34 -14.89 14.60
N GLN A 633 20.97 -15.88 13.78
CA GLN A 633 21.79 -16.32 12.64
C GLN A 633 22.07 -15.22 11.63
N VAL A 634 21.08 -14.38 11.29
CA VAL A 634 21.31 -13.28 10.34
C VAL A 634 22.13 -12.15 10.98
N TYR A 635 21.99 -11.92 12.26
CA TYR A 635 22.80 -10.97 13.03
C TYR A 635 24.27 -11.39 13.03
N GLU A 636 24.60 -12.62 13.46
CA GLU A 636 25.96 -13.17 13.49
C GLU A 636 26.61 -13.19 12.10
N LYS A 637 25.86 -13.59 11.08
CA LYS A 637 26.35 -13.59 9.69
C LYS A 637 26.73 -12.17 9.22
N LYS A 638 25.97 -11.17 9.63
CA LYS A 638 26.27 -9.77 9.30
C LYS A 638 27.51 -9.26 10.04
N GLU A 639 27.64 -9.62 11.30
CA GLU A 639 28.81 -9.29 12.16
C GLU A 639 30.10 -9.89 11.57
N LYS A 640 30.12 -11.19 11.27
CA LYS A 640 31.27 -11.87 10.67
C LYS A 640 31.73 -11.25 9.36
N ASN A 641 30.79 -10.95 8.46
CA ASN A 641 31.08 -10.30 7.18
C ASN A 641 31.66 -8.87 7.35
N TYR A 642 31.30 -8.18 8.41
CA TYR A 642 31.84 -6.86 8.72
C TYR A 642 33.26 -6.94 9.28
N GLN A 643 33.54 -7.88 10.18
CA GLN A 643 34.88 -8.10 10.75
C GLN A 643 35.89 -8.50 9.66
N ILE A 644 35.51 -9.38 8.73
CA ILE A 644 36.38 -9.77 7.59
C ILE A 644 36.72 -8.54 6.73
N LYS A 645 35.76 -7.64 6.48
CA LYS A 645 36.03 -6.42 5.69
C LYS A 645 36.97 -5.44 6.39
N ILE A 646 36.87 -5.28 7.69
CA ILE A 646 37.82 -4.43 8.47
C ILE A 646 39.23 -5.03 8.42
N PHE A 647 39.34 -6.34 8.60
CA PHE A 647 40.64 -7.03 8.59
C PHE A 647 41.32 -6.90 7.21
N THR A 648 40.60 -7.03 6.12
CA THR A 648 41.15 -6.83 4.78
C THR A 648 41.52 -5.38 4.46
N LEU A 649 40.82 -4.38 5.00
CA LEU A 649 41.15 -2.97 4.83
C LEU A 649 42.33 -2.54 5.69
N SER A 650 42.52 -3.08 6.93
CA SER A 650 43.65 -2.80 7.76
C SER A 650 44.97 -3.41 7.23
N ASN A 651 44.90 -4.53 6.53
CA ASN A 651 46.03 -5.15 5.87
C ASN A 651 46.45 -4.47 4.55
N CYS A 652 45.61 -3.62 3.95
CA CYS A 652 45.96 -2.84 2.75
C CYS A 652 46.61 -1.49 3.07
N HIS A 653 46.69 -1.09 4.33
CA HIS A 653 47.41 0.14 4.76
C HIS A 653 48.82 -0.11 5.26
N HIS A 654 49.33 -1.36 5.18
CA HIS A 654 50.67 -1.75 5.54
C HIS A 654 51.45 -2.46 4.41
N LEU A 655 51.09 -2.18 3.14
CA LEU A 655 51.90 -2.56 1.97
C LEU A 655 52.22 -1.32 1.13
#